data_61749b94a7e67bd89db0fbbf8235337d
#
_entry.id   61749b94a7e67bd89db0fbbf8235337d
#
_cell.length_a   1.000
_cell.length_b   1.000
_cell.length_c   1.000
_cell.angle_alpha   90.00
_cell.angle_beta   90.00
_cell.angle_gamma   90.00
#
_symmetry.space_group_name_H-M   'P 1'
#
loop_
_entity.id
_entity.type
_entity.pdbx_description
1 polymer ?
#
loop_
_entity_poly.entity_id
_entity_poly.type
_entity_poly.pdbx_seq_one_letter_code
_entity_poly.pdbx_strand_id
1 'polypeptide(L)'
;MSNKWSFYVSGLCFGKLEIEEGNIYHCPYDVYTGTFLEKELLTPEFSMYQEMGKMNVLEALERIEEFEIGAAEGTDKFTTASGQIYTKRCDGEYVQRIVKFPKDIMTDGGKAFAIITPWRDQCAILVKEGFEDRTILKTWKEKYQEPLWNIHPKETHMVAMRDGVRLATDVYLPDCEGKVPAVLIRTPYGKNVGPSMYFKYVRRGYAVVVQDTRGREDSEGEWLPNYYETEDGDDTLNWIADQKWSDGSVGMTGGSYLGYVQWAAMVSENPHLKAMLSSVTAGSAFGDLPRRGGCYNSGMMAWAFMVSGQRSDSSLMDRDDWDEILDIRPLEQMAKQALGYDIPFVNKYLQHMDLDDFWKMTDWKSRMGSHRVPALIMSGWFDDNGMGTTEALDICENYEDKKVILGPWIHSGNSHYDVHGLELGMNALRYDMDMICLDWLDHYLKGVDNGIEKTPKVEYYTMGTNEWKTAANWPVPETKDMILYLDGAEEDAAVTNEGMISVNAPASEQTDTFLYDPKNPATHIIDMSENEIEVPEDYTEEEKRSDILCYTTETLTEDLTITGDAYAQLYLSSDCEDTDLIVRITDVDENGRSMKLADGMLCVRYRNSFEVPEFMAAGVVYPVKIRTTKLSHTFKAGHKLRITITSSAKNFTFPNSNTRAGFNSVETKIAKNSIHRGGEHASHVVIRVE
;
A
#
# COMPACT_ATOMS: atom_id res chain seq x y z
N MET A 1 35.32 -22.86 9.37
CA MET A 1 34.05 -22.58 8.67
C MET A 1 34.38 -21.76 7.44
N SER A 2 33.68 -21.98 6.34
CA SER A 2 33.90 -21.17 5.12
C SER A 2 33.67 -19.68 5.42
N ASN A 3 34.58 -18.81 4.99
CA ASN A 3 34.42 -17.37 5.04
C ASN A 3 33.80 -16.84 3.75
N LYS A 4 33.20 -17.75 2.94
CA LYS A 4 32.58 -17.45 1.66
C LYS A 4 31.08 -17.36 1.80
N TRP A 5 30.50 -16.36 1.17
CA TRP A 5 29.09 -16.07 1.12
C TRP A 5 28.62 -15.89 -0.31
N SER A 6 27.34 -16.03 -0.55
CA SER A 6 26.71 -15.70 -1.83
C SER A 6 25.48 -14.87 -1.62
N PHE A 7 25.28 -13.87 -2.48
CA PHE A 7 24.12 -12.98 -2.45
C PHE A 7 23.13 -13.39 -3.55
N TYR A 8 21.91 -13.67 -3.14
CA TYR A 8 20.81 -14.07 -4.03
C TYR A 8 19.66 -13.07 -3.94
N VAL A 9 18.97 -12.88 -5.06
CA VAL A 9 17.66 -12.24 -5.11
C VAL A 9 16.73 -13.09 -5.94
N SER A 10 15.56 -13.42 -5.42
CA SER A 10 14.56 -14.26 -6.11
C SER A 10 15.17 -15.55 -6.70
N GLY A 11 16.00 -16.23 -5.91
CA GLY A 11 16.67 -17.47 -6.28
C GLY A 11 17.86 -17.34 -7.25
N LEU A 12 18.21 -16.15 -7.71
CA LEU A 12 19.31 -15.88 -8.63
C LEU A 12 20.53 -15.35 -7.88
N CYS A 13 21.72 -15.93 -8.12
CA CYS A 13 22.97 -15.46 -7.53
C CYS A 13 23.50 -14.24 -8.26
N PHE A 14 23.67 -13.14 -7.56
CA PHE A 14 24.19 -11.87 -8.08
C PHE A 14 25.54 -11.47 -7.50
N GLY A 15 26.08 -12.22 -6.55
CA GLY A 15 27.40 -11.93 -6.00
C GLY A 15 27.96 -13.08 -5.18
N LYS A 16 29.27 -13.28 -5.27
CA LYS A 16 30.05 -14.14 -4.36
C LYS A 16 30.93 -13.24 -3.51
N LEU A 17 30.99 -13.51 -2.22
CA LEU A 17 31.73 -12.72 -1.25
C LEU A 17 32.70 -13.57 -0.46
N GLU A 18 33.80 -13.00 -0.03
CA GLU A 18 34.82 -13.66 0.79
C GLU A 18 35.38 -12.69 1.83
N ILE A 19 35.45 -13.16 3.07
CA ILE A 19 36.04 -12.38 4.19
C ILE A 19 37.48 -12.83 4.39
N GLU A 20 38.44 -11.94 4.15
CA GLU A 20 39.87 -12.19 4.29
C GLU A 20 40.51 -11.10 5.14
N GLU A 21 41.18 -11.46 6.23
CA GLU A 21 41.91 -10.55 7.13
C GLU A 21 41.09 -9.32 7.59
N GLY A 22 39.76 -9.53 7.80
CA GLY A 22 38.84 -8.47 8.21
C GLY A 22 38.30 -7.59 7.06
N ASN A 23 38.74 -7.81 5.83
CA ASN A 23 38.18 -7.14 4.65
C ASN A 23 37.16 -8.03 3.95
N ILE A 24 36.15 -7.43 3.34
CA ILE A 24 35.12 -8.11 2.57
C ILE A 24 35.39 -7.86 1.10
N TYR A 25 35.66 -8.93 0.36
CA TYR A 25 35.82 -8.91 -1.08
C TYR A 25 34.59 -9.49 -1.75
N HIS A 26 34.30 -9.04 -2.97
CA HIS A 26 33.18 -9.58 -3.75
C HIS A 26 33.54 -9.79 -5.22
N CYS A 27 32.78 -10.69 -5.87
CA CYS A 27 32.75 -10.91 -7.31
C CYS A 27 31.28 -10.70 -7.73
N PRO A 28 30.88 -9.52 -8.18
CA PRO A 28 29.50 -9.29 -8.63
C PRO A 28 29.22 -10.08 -9.91
N TYR A 29 27.96 -10.50 -10.10
CA TYR A 29 27.56 -11.19 -11.32
C TYR A 29 27.15 -10.17 -12.38
N ASP A 30 27.80 -10.26 -13.55
CA ASP A 30 27.44 -9.49 -14.71
C ASP A 30 26.38 -10.23 -15.53
N VAL A 31 25.17 -9.67 -15.53
CA VAL A 31 24.00 -10.27 -16.20
C VAL A 31 24.10 -10.25 -17.74
N TYR A 32 24.98 -9.41 -18.29
CA TYR A 32 25.18 -9.27 -19.73
C TYR A 32 26.16 -10.32 -20.27
N THR A 33 27.26 -10.55 -19.56
CA THR A 33 28.25 -11.56 -19.93
C THR A 33 27.95 -12.94 -19.37
N GLY A 34 27.11 -13.02 -18.34
CA GLY A 34 26.77 -14.28 -17.69
C GLY A 34 27.88 -14.83 -16.80
N THR A 35 28.80 -14.00 -16.34
CA THR A 35 29.96 -14.40 -15.54
C THR A 35 30.11 -13.56 -14.29
N PHE A 36 30.81 -14.10 -13.29
CA PHE A 36 31.26 -13.31 -12.15
C PHE A 36 32.45 -12.44 -12.56
N LEU A 37 32.43 -11.15 -12.20
CA LEU A 37 33.54 -10.23 -12.42
C LEU A 37 34.74 -10.60 -11.52
N GLU A 38 35.87 -9.94 -11.76
CA GLU A 38 37.05 -10.13 -10.94
C GLU A 38 36.79 -9.74 -9.48
N LYS A 39 37.55 -10.39 -8.58
CA LYS A 39 37.46 -10.13 -7.14
C LYS A 39 37.97 -8.75 -6.81
N GLU A 40 37.15 -7.94 -6.16
CA GLU A 40 37.49 -6.60 -5.70
C GLU A 40 37.02 -6.35 -4.26
N LEU A 41 37.55 -5.32 -3.61
CA LEU A 41 37.15 -4.94 -2.26
C LEU A 41 35.73 -4.36 -2.32
N LEU A 42 34.82 -4.89 -1.51
CA LEU A 42 33.48 -4.32 -1.37
C LEU A 42 33.56 -3.00 -0.60
N THR A 43 33.12 -1.92 -1.24
CA THR A 43 33.14 -0.58 -0.66
C THR A 43 31.71 -0.07 -0.42
N PRO A 44 31.52 0.95 0.46
CA PRO A 44 30.20 1.55 0.72
C PRO A 44 29.52 2.13 -0.53
N GLU A 45 30.28 2.51 -1.53
CA GLU A 45 29.76 3.09 -2.80
C GLU A 45 29.15 2.04 -3.71
N PHE A 46 29.40 0.74 -3.48
CA PHE A 46 28.82 -0.33 -4.30
C PHE A 46 27.36 -0.55 -3.94
N SER A 47 26.46 -0.05 -4.79
CA SER A 47 25.02 0.03 -4.49
C SER A 47 24.19 -1.14 -5.01
N MET A 48 24.71 -1.99 -5.92
CA MET A 48 23.92 -3.00 -6.62
C MET A 48 23.11 -3.92 -5.65
N TYR A 49 23.72 -4.39 -4.56
CA TYR A 49 23.03 -5.26 -3.61
C TYR A 49 21.89 -4.54 -2.87
N GLN A 50 22.10 -3.27 -2.53
CA GLN A 50 21.10 -2.42 -1.91
C GLN A 50 19.96 -2.10 -2.87
N GLU A 51 20.25 -1.84 -4.13
CA GLU A 51 19.24 -1.57 -5.15
C GLU A 51 18.36 -2.80 -5.40
N MET A 52 18.98 -3.96 -5.60
CA MET A 52 18.29 -5.21 -5.93
C MET A 52 17.57 -5.84 -4.75
N GLY A 53 18.17 -5.83 -3.56
CA GLY A 53 17.69 -6.62 -2.42
C GLY A 53 17.43 -5.83 -1.14
N LYS A 54 17.51 -4.49 -1.17
CA LYS A 54 17.36 -3.64 0.02
C LYS A 54 18.29 -4.04 1.18
N MET A 55 19.41 -4.67 0.86
CA MET A 55 20.40 -5.15 1.83
C MET A 55 21.75 -4.46 1.61
N ASN A 56 22.18 -3.68 2.58
CA ASN A 56 23.58 -3.25 2.65
C ASN A 56 24.43 -4.45 3.12
N VAL A 57 24.99 -5.16 2.16
CA VAL A 57 25.73 -6.43 2.40
C VAL A 57 26.99 -6.21 3.20
N LEU A 58 27.70 -5.07 2.98
CA LEU A 58 28.90 -4.71 3.74
C LEU A 58 28.56 -4.58 5.21
N GLU A 59 27.62 -3.72 5.54
CA GLU A 59 27.13 -3.49 6.92
C GLU A 59 26.60 -4.77 7.55
N ALA A 60 25.82 -5.58 6.79
CA ALA A 60 25.23 -6.81 7.29
C ALA A 60 26.30 -7.82 7.72
N LEU A 61 27.40 -7.95 6.98
CA LEU A 61 28.50 -8.84 7.32
C LEU A 61 29.36 -8.30 8.45
N GLU A 62 29.61 -6.99 8.51
CA GLU A 62 30.37 -6.35 9.59
C GLU A 62 29.68 -6.50 10.96
N ARG A 63 28.33 -6.53 10.99
CA ARG A 63 27.54 -6.61 12.23
C ARG A 63 27.19 -8.03 12.66
N ILE A 64 27.59 -9.07 11.94
CA ILE A 64 27.31 -10.47 12.29
C ILE A 64 27.83 -10.82 13.71
N GLU A 65 29.03 -10.38 14.05
CA GLU A 65 29.64 -10.68 15.36
C GLU A 65 28.83 -10.09 16.52
N GLU A 66 28.35 -8.87 16.39
CA GLU A 66 27.48 -8.23 17.40
C GLU A 66 26.17 -9.03 17.60
N PHE A 67 25.57 -9.49 16.50
CA PHE A 67 24.39 -10.34 16.57
C PHE A 67 24.70 -11.67 17.30
N GLU A 68 25.80 -12.36 16.93
CA GLU A 68 26.19 -13.63 17.55
C GLU A 68 26.45 -13.49 19.05
N ILE A 69 27.02 -12.38 19.50
CA ILE A 69 27.21 -12.05 20.92
C ILE A 69 25.85 -11.94 21.62
N GLY A 70 24.91 -11.17 21.09
CA GLY A 70 23.57 -11.01 21.66
C GLY A 70 22.79 -12.33 21.69
N ALA A 71 22.83 -13.09 20.60
CA ALA A 71 22.17 -14.39 20.53
C ALA A 71 22.73 -15.43 21.52
N ALA A 72 24.02 -15.33 21.88
CA ALA A 72 24.68 -16.21 22.85
C ALA A 72 24.21 -15.97 24.30
N GLU A 73 23.57 -14.82 24.61
CA GLU A 73 22.97 -14.56 25.92
C GLU A 73 21.76 -15.45 26.21
N GLY A 74 21.20 -16.09 25.18
CA GLY A 74 20.11 -17.08 25.31
C GLY A 74 18.74 -16.48 25.62
N THR A 75 18.57 -15.16 25.46
CA THR A 75 17.29 -14.48 25.61
C THR A 75 16.50 -14.51 24.29
N ASP A 76 15.16 -14.57 24.38
CA ASP A 76 14.31 -14.56 23.17
C ASP A 76 14.30 -13.18 22.45
N LYS A 77 14.63 -12.11 23.17
CA LYS A 77 14.77 -10.75 22.63
C LYS A 77 16.04 -10.11 23.16
N PHE A 78 16.82 -9.50 22.29
CA PHE A 78 18.03 -8.79 22.66
C PHE A 78 18.29 -7.58 21.75
N THR A 79 19.15 -6.68 22.21
CA THR A 79 19.63 -5.52 21.46
C THR A 79 21.14 -5.62 21.27
N THR A 80 21.61 -5.48 20.04
CA THR A 80 23.05 -5.47 19.73
C THR A 80 23.72 -4.18 20.21
N ALA A 81 25.05 -4.16 20.23
CA ALA A 81 25.81 -2.95 20.59
C ALA A 81 25.53 -1.75 19.69
N SER A 82 25.19 -2.00 18.41
CA SER A 82 24.77 -0.96 17.45
C SER A 82 23.30 -0.57 17.54
N GLY A 83 22.54 -1.12 18.52
CA GLY A 83 21.14 -0.77 18.78
C GLY A 83 20.12 -1.56 17.93
N GLN A 84 20.54 -2.59 17.20
CA GLN A 84 19.62 -3.45 16.44
C GLN A 84 18.89 -4.38 17.39
N ILE A 85 17.57 -4.51 17.23
CA ILE A 85 16.71 -5.35 18.07
C ILE A 85 16.35 -6.62 17.31
N TYR A 86 16.57 -7.77 17.93
CA TYR A 86 16.21 -9.07 17.40
C TYR A 86 15.27 -9.81 18.34
N THR A 87 14.33 -10.56 17.76
CA THR A 87 13.44 -11.48 18.48
C THR A 87 13.53 -12.85 17.87
N LYS A 88 13.65 -13.87 18.69
CA LYS A 88 13.73 -15.26 18.26
C LYS A 88 12.37 -15.72 17.73
N ARG A 89 12.32 -16.15 16.45
CA ARG A 89 11.13 -16.73 15.83
C ARG A 89 10.95 -18.19 16.22
N CYS A 90 12.03 -18.95 16.10
CA CYS A 90 12.15 -20.36 16.49
C CYS A 90 13.64 -20.69 16.70
N ASP A 91 13.97 -21.96 16.98
CA ASP A 91 15.37 -22.34 17.18
C ASP A 91 16.19 -22.13 15.90
N GLY A 92 17.18 -21.24 16.04
CA GLY A 92 18.06 -20.86 14.96
C GLY A 92 17.55 -19.75 14.03
N GLU A 93 16.37 -19.18 14.27
CA GLU A 93 15.83 -18.09 13.46
C GLU A 93 15.48 -16.87 14.30
N TYR A 94 15.92 -15.70 13.86
CA TYR A 94 15.71 -14.43 14.51
C TYR A 94 15.21 -13.38 13.52
N VAL A 95 14.20 -12.59 13.90
CA VAL A 95 13.69 -11.48 13.11
C VAL A 95 14.19 -10.16 13.65
N GLN A 96 14.58 -9.25 12.77
CA GLN A 96 14.98 -7.90 13.14
C GLN A 96 13.74 -7.02 13.32
N ARG A 97 13.64 -6.30 14.45
CA ARG A 97 12.49 -5.48 14.82
C ARG A 97 12.74 -4.00 14.55
N ILE A 98 11.66 -3.22 14.47
CA ILE A 98 11.64 -1.74 14.42
C ILE A 98 12.55 -1.18 13.32
N VAL A 99 12.48 -1.79 12.15
CA VAL A 99 13.25 -1.37 10.98
C VAL A 99 12.50 -1.67 9.67
N LYS A 100 12.62 -0.77 8.71
CA LYS A 100 12.23 -1.02 7.33
C LYS A 100 13.25 -1.93 6.65
N PHE A 101 12.80 -2.96 5.93
CA PHE A 101 13.64 -3.98 5.31
C PHE A 101 14.52 -4.74 6.32
N PRO A 102 13.88 -5.52 7.23
CA PRO A 102 14.57 -6.24 8.28
C PRO A 102 15.57 -7.25 7.71
N LYS A 103 16.65 -7.47 8.46
CA LYS A 103 17.65 -8.48 8.18
C LYS A 103 17.42 -9.64 9.14
N ASP A 104 16.58 -10.60 8.72
CA ASP A 104 16.30 -11.79 9.51
C ASP A 104 17.51 -12.73 9.44
N ILE A 105 17.91 -13.31 10.57
CA ILE A 105 19.15 -14.09 10.67
C ILE A 105 18.85 -15.54 11.01
N MET A 106 19.45 -16.46 10.25
CA MET A 106 19.44 -17.89 10.52
C MET A 106 20.79 -18.33 11.08
N THR A 107 20.76 -19.18 12.12
CA THR A 107 21.96 -19.66 12.82
C THR A 107 22.05 -21.18 12.86
N ASP A 108 23.29 -21.66 12.94
CA ASP A 108 23.64 -23.06 13.23
C ASP A 108 24.62 -23.10 14.40
N GLY A 109 24.23 -23.72 15.52
CA GLY A 109 25.02 -23.71 16.73
C GLY A 109 25.36 -22.33 17.25
N GLY A 110 24.45 -21.34 17.09
CA GLY A 110 24.64 -19.94 17.50
C GLY A 110 25.49 -19.10 16.53
N LYS A 111 25.90 -19.65 15.41
CA LYS A 111 26.65 -18.95 14.36
C LYS A 111 25.76 -18.63 13.17
N ALA A 112 25.73 -17.37 12.74
CA ALA A 112 24.97 -16.94 11.61
C ALA A 112 25.44 -17.60 10.31
N PHE A 113 24.51 -18.15 9.53
CA PHE A 113 24.81 -18.70 8.20
C PHE A 113 23.98 -18.08 7.07
N ALA A 114 22.86 -17.40 7.38
CA ALA A 114 22.09 -16.67 6.39
C ALA A 114 21.48 -15.40 6.96
N ILE A 115 21.37 -14.38 6.12
CA ILE A 115 20.66 -13.13 6.36
C ILE A 115 19.62 -12.98 5.26
N ILE A 116 18.35 -12.75 5.63
CA ILE A 116 17.21 -12.72 4.71
C ILE A 116 16.52 -11.37 4.83
N THR A 117 16.28 -10.71 3.70
CA THR A 117 15.53 -9.45 3.63
C THR A 117 14.39 -9.60 2.64
N PRO A 118 13.14 -9.77 3.11
CA PRO A 118 11.97 -9.71 2.25
C PRO A 118 11.62 -8.24 1.95
N TRP A 119 11.16 -8.00 0.72
CA TRP A 119 10.67 -6.68 0.32
C TRP A 119 9.68 -6.79 -0.83
N ARG A 120 8.43 -6.37 -0.63
CA ARG A 120 7.36 -6.47 -1.63
C ARG A 120 7.27 -7.89 -2.21
N ASP A 121 7.52 -7.99 -3.52
CA ASP A 121 7.55 -9.24 -4.30
C ASP A 121 8.98 -9.73 -4.55
N GLN A 122 9.91 -9.48 -3.63
CA GLN A 122 11.30 -9.93 -3.70
C GLN A 122 11.77 -10.48 -2.36
N CYS A 123 12.77 -11.37 -2.42
CA CYS A 123 13.47 -11.87 -1.23
C CYS A 123 14.97 -11.93 -1.54
N ALA A 124 15.75 -11.11 -0.81
CA ALA A 124 17.19 -11.15 -0.86
C ALA A 124 17.75 -12.07 0.22
N ILE A 125 18.75 -12.86 -0.11
CA ILE A 125 19.37 -13.84 0.79
C ILE A 125 20.88 -13.75 0.65
N LEU A 126 21.53 -13.45 1.75
CA LEU A 126 22.98 -13.57 1.88
C LEU A 126 23.26 -14.83 2.69
N VAL A 127 23.93 -15.82 2.10
CA VAL A 127 24.09 -17.16 2.71
C VAL A 127 25.54 -17.65 2.60
N LYS A 128 26.03 -18.33 3.64
CA LYS A 128 27.32 -19.01 3.64
C LYS A 128 27.30 -20.20 2.67
N GLU A 129 28.40 -20.36 1.94
CA GLU A 129 28.62 -21.50 1.05
C GLU A 129 28.38 -22.84 1.77
N GLY A 130 27.49 -23.67 1.18
CA GLY A 130 27.07 -24.97 1.70
C GLY A 130 25.86 -24.95 2.62
N PHE A 131 25.25 -23.80 2.87
CA PHE A 131 24.03 -23.66 3.67
C PHE A 131 22.79 -23.26 2.84
N GLU A 132 22.93 -23.15 1.52
CA GLU A 132 21.86 -22.73 0.61
C GLU A 132 20.59 -23.58 0.77
N ASP A 133 20.73 -24.90 0.84
CA ASP A 133 19.62 -25.85 0.97
C ASP A 133 18.93 -25.81 2.37
N ARG A 134 19.44 -25.00 3.30
CA ARG A 134 18.79 -24.73 4.61
C ARG A 134 17.96 -23.45 4.61
N THR A 135 17.86 -22.79 3.48
CA THR A 135 17.05 -21.60 3.26
C THR A 135 15.97 -21.86 2.21
N ILE A 136 15.15 -20.85 1.91
CA ILE A 136 14.15 -20.94 0.81
C ILE A 136 14.80 -21.13 -0.58
N LEU A 137 16.13 -20.96 -0.71
CA LEU A 137 16.86 -21.27 -1.94
C LEU A 137 16.74 -22.74 -2.34
N LYS A 138 16.52 -23.63 -1.40
CA LYS A 138 16.20 -25.05 -1.70
C LYS A 138 14.96 -25.15 -2.57
N THR A 139 13.89 -24.45 -2.19
CA THR A 139 12.63 -24.43 -2.95
C THR A 139 12.84 -23.85 -4.35
N TRP A 140 13.61 -22.76 -4.47
CA TRP A 140 13.96 -22.18 -5.77
C TRP A 140 14.67 -23.19 -6.67
N LYS A 141 15.65 -23.92 -6.16
CA LYS A 141 16.43 -24.91 -6.88
C LYS A 141 15.59 -26.13 -7.31
N GLU A 142 14.68 -26.57 -6.46
CA GLU A 142 13.81 -27.72 -6.73
C GLU A 142 12.69 -27.37 -7.73
N LYS A 143 12.13 -26.18 -7.65
CA LYS A 143 10.96 -25.76 -8.41
C LYS A 143 11.30 -25.16 -9.77
N TYR A 144 12.36 -24.36 -9.87
CA TYR A 144 12.73 -23.62 -11.06
C TYR A 144 14.03 -24.16 -11.67
N GLN A 145 13.92 -25.19 -12.49
CA GLN A 145 15.03 -25.87 -13.15
C GLN A 145 15.26 -25.40 -14.59
N GLU A 146 14.54 -24.40 -15.04
CA GLU A 146 14.63 -23.85 -16.40
C GLU A 146 16.01 -23.21 -16.65
N PRO A 147 16.47 -23.16 -17.92
CA PRO A 147 17.70 -22.47 -18.25
C PRO A 147 17.58 -20.99 -17.89
N LEU A 148 18.65 -20.44 -17.34
CA LEU A 148 18.76 -19.01 -17.07
C LEU A 148 19.49 -18.34 -18.24
N TRP A 149 18.89 -17.26 -18.73
CA TRP A 149 19.38 -16.52 -19.87
C TRP A 149 20.22 -15.30 -19.44
N ASN A 150 21.20 -14.92 -20.24
CA ASN A 150 21.84 -13.61 -20.11
C ASN A 150 20.91 -12.53 -20.64
N ILE A 151 21.24 -11.28 -20.37
CA ILE A 151 20.44 -10.13 -20.80
C ILE A 151 21.18 -9.45 -21.95
N HIS A 152 20.48 -9.20 -23.05
CA HIS A 152 21.01 -8.33 -24.11
C HIS A 152 21.16 -6.88 -23.59
N PRO A 153 22.11 -6.10 -24.12
CA PRO A 153 22.16 -4.67 -23.86
C PRO A 153 20.79 -4.05 -24.15
N LYS A 154 20.34 -3.19 -23.25
CA LYS A 154 19.02 -2.58 -23.38
C LYS A 154 18.87 -1.78 -24.67
N GLU A 155 17.69 -1.85 -25.25
CA GLU A 155 17.27 -0.99 -26.34
C GLU A 155 16.33 0.09 -25.82
N THR A 156 16.50 1.33 -26.27
CA THR A 156 15.61 2.44 -25.93
C THR A 156 14.81 2.86 -27.16
N HIS A 157 13.49 2.93 -27.03
CA HIS A 157 12.56 3.31 -28.09
C HIS A 157 11.72 4.51 -27.65
N MET A 158 11.36 5.36 -28.60
CA MET A 158 10.33 6.39 -28.44
C MET A 158 9.04 5.88 -29.08
N VAL A 159 8.18 5.25 -28.28
CA VAL A 159 6.96 4.59 -28.75
C VAL A 159 5.87 5.64 -28.98
N ALA A 160 5.38 5.73 -30.21
CA ALA A 160 4.35 6.70 -30.57
C ALA A 160 2.97 6.22 -30.10
N MET A 161 2.26 7.08 -29.38
CA MET A 161 0.87 6.90 -29.02
C MET A 161 -0.04 7.35 -30.15
N ARG A 162 -1.32 7.01 -30.11
CA ARG A 162 -2.33 7.33 -31.14
C ARG A 162 -2.47 8.81 -31.48
N ASP A 163 -2.11 9.69 -30.55
CA ASP A 163 -2.15 11.15 -30.72
C ASP A 163 -0.79 11.75 -31.18
N GLY A 164 0.20 10.89 -31.40
CA GLY A 164 1.54 11.26 -31.86
C GLY A 164 2.54 11.61 -30.76
N VAL A 165 2.13 11.68 -29.49
CA VAL A 165 3.06 11.80 -28.34
C VAL A 165 3.91 10.55 -28.25
N ARG A 166 5.20 10.67 -27.94
CA ARG A 166 6.12 9.54 -27.87
C ARG A 166 6.56 9.26 -26.44
N LEU A 167 6.47 8.00 -26.01
CA LEU A 167 6.86 7.58 -24.67
C LEU A 167 8.19 6.83 -24.69
N ALA A 168 9.10 7.25 -23.83
CA ALA A 168 10.42 6.65 -23.70
C ALA A 168 10.32 5.26 -23.05
N THR A 169 10.82 4.26 -23.76
CA THR A 169 10.61 2.85 -23.42
C THR A 169 11.93 2.09 -23.55
N ASP A 170 12.36 1.47 -22.44
CA ASP A 170 13.52 0.59 -22.41
C ASP A 170 13.07 -0.87 -22.50
N VAL A 171 13.75 -1.65 -23.34
CA VAL A 171 13.50 -3.08 -23.55
C VAL A 171 14.72 -3.89 -23.16
N TYR A 172 14.53 -4.87 -22.28
CA TYR A 172 15.53 -5.84 -21.86
C TYR A 172 15.11 -7.22 -22.36
N LEU A 173 15.93 -7.84 -23.20
CA LEU A 173 15.65 -9.14 -23.82
C LEU A 173 16.53 -10.23 -23.24
N PRO A 174 16.00 -11.44 -23.03
CA PRO A 174 16.82 -12.61 -22.74
C PRO A 174 17.63 -13.03 -24.01
N ASP A 175 18.84 -13.52 -23.82
CA ASP A 175 19.66 -14.10 -24.88
C ASP A 175 19.17 -15.53 -25.23
N CYS A 176 17.98 -15.60 -25.78
CA CYS A 176 17.33 -16.86 -26.18
C CYS A 176 16.82 -16.79 -27.62
N GLU A 177 16.69 -17.95 -28.26
CA GLU A 177 16.10 -18.04 -29.60
C GLU A 177 14.54 -18.00 -29.51
N GLY A 178 13.94 -17.38 -30.51
CA GLY A 178 12.47 -17.39 -30.66
C GLY A 178 11.79 -16.15 -30.10
N LYS A 179 10.47 -16.27 -29.93
CA LYS A 179 9.62 -15.22 -29.38
C LYS A 179 9.33 -15.51 -27.91
N VAL A 180 9.25 -14.46 -27.12
CA VAL A 180 9.05 -14.53 -25.67
C VAL A 180 7.87 -13.67 -25.23
N PRO A 181 7.17 -14.04 -24.13
CA PRO A 181 6.19 -13.15 -23.52
C PRO A 181 6.87 -11.94 -22.88
N ALA A 182 6.12 -10.86 -22.69
CA ALA A 182 6.61 -9.64 -22.09
C ALA A 182 6.04 -9.36 -20.70
N VAL A 183 6.83 -8.71 -19.85
CA VAL A 183 6.39 -8.07 -18.62
C VAL A 183 6.54 -6.56 -18.79
N LEU A 184 5.43 -5.84 -18.77
CA LEU A 184 5.36 -4.39 -18.94
C LEU A 184 5.29 -3.69 -17.59
N ILE A 185 6.13 -2.68 -17.41
CA ILE A 185 6.14 -1.76 -16.29
C ILE A 185 5.98 -0.34 -16.83
N ARG A 186 4.91 0.38 -16.44
CA ARG A 186 4.73 1.79 -16.78
C ARG A 186 4.86 2.62 -15.50
N THR A 187 5.74 3.62 -15.51
CA THR A 187 6.16 4.33 -14.29
C THR A 187 6.28 5.83 -14.50
N PRO A 188 5.79 6.67 -13.56
CA PRO A 188 6.06 8.10 -13.56
C PRO A 188 7.39 8.48 -12.86
N TYR A 189 8.10 7.49 -12.30
CA TYR A 189 9.25 7.71 -11.42
C TYR A 189 10.60 7.51 -12.11
N GLY A 190 10.60 7.14 -13.39
CA GLY A 190 11.77 6.91 -14.21
C GLY A 190 12.06 5.45 -14.53
N LYS A 191 12.09 5.12 -15.83
CA LYS A 191 12.45 3.79 -16.34
C LYS A 191 13.86 3.34 -15.97
N ASN A 192 14.73 4.28 -15.60
CA ASN A 192 16.10 4.02 -15.15
C ASN A 192 16.20 3.78 -13.63
N VAL A 193 15.10 3.93 -12.87
CA VAL A 193 15.10 3.72 -11.42
C VAL A 193 14.87 2.23 -11.14
N GLY A 194 15.92 1.54 -10.71
CA GLY A 194 15.89 0.16 -10.27
C GLY A 194 15.46 -0.90 -11.30
N PRO A 195 15.83 -0.79 -12.61
CA PRO A 195 15.46 -1.80 -13.60
C PRO A 195 16.00 -3.19 -13.26
N SER A 196 17.06 -3.27 -12.47
CA SER A 196 17.66 -4.51 -11.98
C SER A 196 16.67 -5.37 -11.16
N MET A 197 15.66 -4.75 -10.53
CA MET A 197 14.60 -5.48 -9.82
C MET A 197 13.81 -6.43 -10.73
N TYR A 198 13.77 -6.13 -12.03
CA TYR A 198 13.03 -6.93 -13.02
C TYR A 198 13.90 -7.96 -13.75
N PHE A 199 15.23 -7.98 -13.51
CA PHE A 199 16.13 -8.95 -14.12
C PHE A 199 15.79 -10.40 -13.78
N LYS A 200 15.12 -10.63 -12.66
CA LYS A 200 14.54 -11.94 -12.30
C LYS A 200 13.63 -12.51 -13.41
N TYR A 201 12.90 -11.65 -14.13
CA TYR A 201 12.04 -12.06 -15.24
C TYR A 201 12.83 -12.25 -16.52
N VAL A 202 13.74 -11.33 -16.88
CA VAL A 202 14.56 -11.44 -18.09
C VAL A 202 15.39 -12.72 -18.05
N ARG A 203 16.04 -12.99 -16.92
CA ARG A 203 16.82 -14.20 -16.70
C ARG A 203 16.02 -15.50 -16.87
N ARG A 204 14.69 -15.44 -16.72
CA ARG A 204 13.77 -16.57 -16.90
C ARG A 204 12.98 -16.54 -18.21
N GLY A 205 13.48 -15.81 -19.20
CA GLY A 205 12.96 -15.85 -20.58
C GLY A 205 11.74 -14.97 -20.83
N TYR A 206 11.60 -13.86 -20.09
CA TYR A 206 10.65 -12.79 -20.41
C TYR A 206 11.38 -11.61 -21.04
N ALA A 207 10.76 -10.95 -21.99
CA ALA A 207 11.12 -9.57 -22.32
C ALA A 207 10.62 -8.67 -21.19
N VAL A 208 11.43 -7.74 -20.71
CA VAL A 208 10.99 -6.72 -19.75
C VAL A 208 10.97 -5.37 -20.47
N VAL A 209 9.81 -4.72 -20.42
CA VAL A 209 9.55 -3.42 -21.05
C VAL A 209 9.25 -2.42 -19.95
N VAL A 210 10.10 -1.41 -19.78
CA VAL A 210 9.94 -0.34 -18.79
C VAL A 210 9.72 0.97 -19.51
N GLN A 211 8.57 1.60 -19.30
CA GLN A 211 8.16 2.82 -19.99
C GLN A 211 7.90 3.95 -18.99
N ASP A 212 8.52 5.10 -19.26
CA ASP A 212 8.15 6.36 -18.60
C ASP A 212 6.75 6.77 -19.06
N THR A 213 5.85 7.10 -18.12
CA THR A 213 4.52 7.60 -18.46
C THR A 213 4.59 8.97 -19.12
N ARG A 214 3.51 9.39 -19.76
CA ARG A 214 3.38 10.66 -20.49
C ARG A 214 3.81 11.85 -19.63
N GLY A 215 4.65 12.73 -20.17
CA GLY A 215 5.12 13.95 -19.51
C GLY A 215 6.09 13.71 -18.36
N ARG A 216 6.56 12.48 -18.17
CA ARG A 216 7.55 12.14 -17.15
C ARG A 216 8.90 11.77 -17.74
N GLU A 217 9.96 12.12 -17.04
CA GLU A 217 11.34 11.72 -17.33
C GLU A 217 11.75 12.02 -18.78
N ASP A 218 11.92 10.97 -19.59
CA ASP A 218 12.34 11.09 -20.98
C ASP A 218 11.14 11.01 -21.96
N SER A 219 9.91 10.83 -21.48
CA SER A 219 8.70 10.81 -22.30
C SER A 219 8.22 12.22 -22.64
N GLU A 220 7.61 12.33 -23.82
CA GLU A 220 6.97 13.55 -24.30
C GLU A 220 5.58 13.75 -23.70
N GLY A 221 4.96 14.89 -24.00
CA GLY A 221 3.61 15.24 -23.61
C GLY A 221 3.51 15.98 -22.28
N GLU A 222 2.28 16.19 -21.82
CA GLU A 222 1.98 16.87 -20.58
C GLU A 222 1.74 15.85 -19.45
N TRP A 223 2.33 16.11 -18.28
CA TRP A 223 2.08 15.32 -17.09
C TRP A 223 0.72 15.67 -16.47
N LEU A 224 -0.22 14.73 -16.61
CA LEU A 224 -1.52 14.76 -15.97
C LEU A 224 -1.79 13.38 -15.38
N PRO A 225 -1.53 13.17 -14.08
CA PRO A 225 -1.59 11.85 -13.46
C PRO A 225 -2.91 11.14 -13.73
N ASN A 226 -2.83 9.84 -14.03
CA ASN A 226 -3.95 8.93 -14.24
C ASN A 226 -4.80 9.17 -15.51
N TYR A 227 -4.70 10.32 -16.15
CA TYR A 227 -5.66 10.76 -17.16
C TYR A 227 -5.55 10.00 -18.49
N TYR A 228 -4.32 9.75 -18.98
CA TYR A 228 -4.06 9.13 -20.29
C TYR A 228 -3.74 7.63 -20.21
N GLU A 229 -3.77 7.04 -19.02
CA GLU A 229 -3.18 5.72 -18.78
C GLU A 229 -3.91 4.56 -19.50
N THR A 230 -5.20 4.72 -19.80
CA THR A 230 -5.95 3.72 -20.58
C THR A 230 -5.46 3.67 -22.03
N GLU A 231 -5.43 4.82 -22.68
CA GLU A 231 -5.10 4.94 -24.11
C GLU A 231 -3.60 4.67 -24.36
N ASP A 232 -2.74 5.23 -23.50
CA ASP A 232 -1.29 5.00 -23.59
C ASP A 232 -0.91 3.55 -23.26
N GLY A 233 -1.63 2.93 -22.32
CA GLY A 233 -1.49 1.51 -22.00
C GLY A 233 -1.87 0.62 -23.18
N ASP A 234 -3.00 0.89 -23.84
CA ASP A 234 -3.48 0.17 -25.01
C ASP A 234 -2.49 0.25 -26.18
N ASP A 235 -2.04 1.46 -26.51
CA ASP A 235 -1.06 1.68 -27.58
C ASP A 235 0.27 0.97 -27.31
N THR A 236 0.70 0.97 -26.04
CA THR A 236 1.95 0.29 -25.63
C THR A 236 1.81 -1.23 -25.74
N LEU A 237 0.68 -1.80 -25.31
CA LEU A 237 0.41 -3.24 -25.45
C LEU A 237 0.42 -3.68 -26.91
N ASN A 238 -0.22 -2.91 -27.80
CA ASN A 238 -0.22 -3.17 -29.25
C ASN A 238 1.20 -3.08 -29.82
N TRP A 239 1.98 -2.05 -29.43
CA TRP A 239 3.36 -1.91 -29.89
C TRP A 239 4.23 -3.10 -29.45
N ILE A 240 4.09 -3.59 -28.20
CA ILE A 240 4.82 -4.77 -27.72
C ILE A 240 4.45 -5.99 -28.55
N ALA A 241 3.17 -6.22 -28.82
CA ALA A 241 2.70 -7.38 -29.58
C ALA A 241 3.24 -7.41 -31.00
N ASP A 242 3.47 -6.25 -31.64
CA ASP A 242 3.99 -6.11 -32.98
C ASP A 242 5.52 -6.31 -33.07
N GLN A 243 6.23 -6.41 -31.93
CA GLN A 243 7.67 -6.60 -31.95
C GLN A 243 8.07 -8.01 -32.44
N LYS A 244 9.19 -8.09 -33.16
CA LYS A 244 9.69 -9.38 -33.71
C LYS A 244 9.99 -10.41 -32.63
N TRP A 245 10.44 -9.96 -31.47
CA TRP A 245 10.79 -10.79 -30.32
C TRP A 245 9.56 -11.22 -29.48
N SER A 246 8.42 -10.55 -29.65
CA SER A 246 7.22 -10.78 -28.83
C SER A 246 6.39 -11.95 -29.36
N ASP A 247 5.87 -12.78 -28.46
CA ASP A 247 4.87 -13.81 -28.78
C ASP A 247 3.43 -13.26 -28.74
N GLY A 248 3.25 -11.99 -28.34
CA GLY A 248 1.98 -11.31 -28.24
C GLY A 248 1.29 -11.44 -26.87
N SER A 249 1.90 -12.12 -25.91
CA SER A 249 1.41 -12.24 -24.53
C SER A 249 2.11 -11.24 -23.63
N VAL A 250 1.35 -10.38 -22.93
CA VAL A 250 1.89 -9.35 -22.05
C VAL A 250 1.28 -9.49 -20.66
N GLY A 251 2.14 -9.56 -19.63
CA GLY A 251 1.76 -9.36 -18.25
C GLY A 251 2.16 -7.95 -17.79
N MET A 252 1.47 -7.39 -16.82
CA MET A 252 1.88 -6.12 -16.19
C MET A 252 2.20 -6.34 -14.71
N THR A 253 3.15 -5.56 -14.18
CA THR A 253 3.52 -5.60 -12.77
C THR A 253 3.83 -4.22 -12.23
N GLY A 254 3.65 -4.05 -10.93
CA GLY A 254 4.01 -2.88 -10.17
C GLY A 254 2.98 -2.49 -9.12
N GLY A 255 3.39 -1.57 -8.25
CA GLY A 255 2.57 -1.11 -7.13
C GLY A 255 2.22 0.37 -7.22
N SER A 256 1.22 0.79 -6.44
CA SER A 256 0.81 2.20 -6.36
C SER A 256 0.31 2.72 -7.71
N TYR A 257 0.91 3.77 -8.23
CA TYR A 257 0.66 4.26 -9.59
C TYR A 257 0.88 3.17 -10.64
N LEU A 258 1.91 2.33 -10.48
CA LEU A 258 2.18 1.21 -11.39
C LEU A 258 1.14 0.08 -11.24
N GLY A 259 0.41 0.04 -10.14
CA GLY A 259 -0.80 -0.77 -9.96
C GLY A 259 -1.97 -0.18 -10.72
N TYR A 260 -2.22 1.12 -10.57
CA TYR A 260 -3.26 1.86 -11.28
C TYR A 260 -3.21 1.67 -12.80
N VAL A 261 -2.03 1.82 -13.41
CA VAL A 261 -1.88 1.71 -14.89
C VAL A 261 -2.26 0.34 -15.44
N GLN A 262 -2.22 -0.72 -14.63
CA GLN A 262 -2.66 -2.06 -15.03
C GLN A 262 -4.18 -2.12 -15.17
N TRP A 263 -4.92 -1.60 -14.18
CA TRP A 263 -6.38 -1.50 -14.21
C TRP A 263 -6.86 -0.56 -15.31
N ALA A 264 -6.17 0.57 -15.50
CA ALA A 264 -6.42 1.48 -16.59
C ALA A 264 -6.22 0.80 -17.97
N ALA A 265 -5.14 0.03 -18.15
CA ALA A 265 -4.90 -0.73 -19.37
C ALA A 265 -5.98 -1.82 -19.58
N MET A 266 -6.47 -2.46 -18.51
CA MET A 266 -7.56 -3.45 -18.61
C MET A 266 -8.86 -2.85 -19.14
N VAL A 267 -9.14 -1.56 -18.84
CA VAL A 267 -10.31 -0.83 -19.40
C VAL A 267 -10.30 -0.82 -20.93
N SER A 268 -9.15 -0.83 -21.58
CA SER A 268 -9.05 -0.85 -23.05
C SER A 268 -9.51 -2.16 -23.68
N GLU A 269 -9.72 -3.21 -22.89
CA GLU A 269 -10.03 -4.58 -23.34
C GLU A 269 -9.00 -5.15 -24.34
N ASN A 270 -7.74 -4.69 -24.26
CA ASN A 270 -6.67 -5.12 -25.15
C ASN A 270 -6.40 -6.63 -25.02
N PRO A 271 -6.44 -7.38 -26.16
CA PRO A 271 -6.32 -8.84 -26.11
C PRO A 271 -4.92 -9.35 -25.74
N HIS A 272 -3.91 -8.48 -25.76
CA HIS A 272 -2.52 -8.83 -25.42
C HIS A 272 -2.25 -8.81 -23.92
N LEU A 273 -3.08 -8.13 -23.11
CA LEU A 273 -2.96 -8.15 -21.65
C LEU A 273 -3.51 -9.48 -21.13
N LYS A 274 -2.62 -10.34 -20.60
CA LYS A 274 -2.94 -11.71 -20.19
C LYS A 274 -2.86 -11.95 -18.69
N ALA A 275 -2.12 -11.11 -17.94
CA ALA A 275 -1.99 -11.24 -16.50
C ALA A 275 -1.61 -9.91 -15.86
N MET A 276 -2.06 -9.71 -14.61
CA MET A 276 -1.70 -8.55 -13.80
C MET A 276 -1.12 -9.00 -12.45
N LEU A 277 -0.05 -8.32 -12.03
CA LEU A 277 0.51 -8.37 -10.67
C LEU A 277 0.29 -6.99 -10.04
N SER A 278 -0.91 -6.78 -9.50
CA SER A 278 -1.34 -5.48 -8.97
C SER A 278 -1.07 -5.38 -7.48
N SER A 279 -0.11 -4.55 -7.10
CA SER A 279 0.27 -4.34 -5.70
C SER A 279 -0.11 -2.95 -5.24
N VAL A 280 -0.70 -2.82 -4.03
CA VAL A 280 -1.02 -1.54 -3.38
C VAL A 280 -1.59 -0.50 -4.36
N THR A 281 -2.58 -0.92 -5.15
CA THR A 281 -3.04 -0.17 -6.33
C THR A 281 -3.84 1.06 -5.97
N ALA A 282 -3.52 2.21 -6.58
CA ALA A 282 -4.36 3.39 -6.50
C ALA A 282 -5.71 3.17 -7.21
N GLY A 283 -6.76 3.76 -6.67
CA GLY A 283 -8.14 3.62 -7.10
C GLY A 283 -8.68 4.79 -7.92
N SER A 284 -10.01 4.87 -7.96
CA SER A 284 -10.74 5.94 -8.64
C SER A 284 -10.60 7.28 -7.93
N ALA A 285 -10.78 8.37 -8.68
CA ALA A 285 -10.49 9.72 -8.22
C ALA A 285 -11.32 10.17 -7.01
N PHE A 286 -12.53 9.68 -6.83
CA PHE A 286 -13.42 10.05 -5.71
C PHE A 286 -13.60 8.93 -4.69
N GLY A 287 -13.16 7.71 -5.00
CA GLY A 287 -13.17 6.59 -4.07
C GLY A 287 -11.89 6.51 -3.23
N ASP A 288 -10.74 6.84 -3.85
CA ASP A 288 -9.42 6.67 -3.25
C ASP A 288 -8.58 7.95 -3.31
N LEU A 289 -7.93 8.25 -4.43
CA LEU A 289 -7.00 9.37 -4.61
C LEU A 289 -7.28 10.12 -5.93
N PRO A 290 -7.31 11.47 -5.91
CA PRO A 290 -6.94 12.40 -4.83
C PRO A 290 -8.08 12.73 -3.85
N ARG A 291 -9.23 12.07 -3.91
CA ARG A 291 -10.42 12.43 -3.11
C ARG A 291 -11.05 11.19 -2.50
N ARG A 292 -10.66 10.82 -1.29
CA ARG A 292 -11.30 9.70 -0.60
C ARG A 292 -12.70 10.10 -0.09
N GLY A 293 -13.73 9.42 -0.59
CA GLY A 293 -15.11 9.76 -0.28
C GLY A 293 -15.47 11.19 -0.64
N GLY A 294 -14.82 11.78 -1.66
CA GLY A 294 -14.99 13.18 -2.05
C GLY A 294 -14.21 14.19 -1.20
N CYS A 295 -13.65 13.81 -0.06
CA CYS A 295 -12.72 14.64 0.73
C CYS A 295 -11.38 14.77 0.00
N TYR A 296 -10.84 15.98 -0.16
CA TYR A 296 -9.59 16.17 -0.90
C TYR A 296 -8.38 15.84 -0.03
N ASN A 297 -7.55 14.92 -0.52
CA ASN A 297 -6.46 14.31 0.21
C ASN A 297 -5.26 15.26 0.32
N SER A 298 -4.99 15.80 1.52
CA SER A 298 -3.83 16.65 1.78
C SER A 298 -2.54 15.83 1.91
N GLY A 299 -2.62 14.59 2.37
CA GLY A 299 -1.49 13.66 2.45
C GLY A 299 -0.81 13.41 1.11
N MET A 300 -1.56 13.51 -0.01
CA MET A 300 -0.98 13.43 -1.34
C MET A 300 -0.09 14.60 -1.75
N MET A 301 -0.08 15.71 -1.02
CA MET A 301 0.72 16.87 -1.43
C MET A 301 2.21 16.60 -1.38
N ALA A 302 2.67 15.74 -0.47
CA ALA A 302 4.06 15.28 -0.44
C ALA A 302 4.44 14.58 -1.76
N TRP A 303 3.61 13.62 -2.20
CA TRP A 303 3.79 12.97 -3.49
C TRP A 303 3.68 13.96 -4.67
N ALA A 304 2.72 14.88 -4.64
CA ALA A 304 2.55 15.88 -5.70
C ALA A 304 3.78 16.79 -5.82
N PHE A 305 4.43 17.14 -4.70
CA PHE A 305 5.68 17.88 -4.69
C PHE A 305 6.82 17.07 -5.30
N MET A 306 6.97 15.80 -4.90
CA MET A 306 7.99 14.89 -5.46
C MET A 306 7.92 14.78 -6.98
N VAL A 307 6.70 14.74 -7.54
CA VAL A 307 6.48 14.58 -9.00
C VAL A 307 6.11 15.90 -9.71
N SER A 308 6.32 17.03 -9.08
CA SER A 308 5.96 18.36 -9.61
C SER A 308 6.77 18.76 -10.84
N GLY A 309 8.04 18.35 -10.93
CA GLY A 309 8.91 18.56 -12.09
C GLY A 309 8.76 17.43 -13.12
N GLN A 310 9.50 17.53 -14.22
CA GLN A 310 9.57 16.45 -15.21
C GLN A 310 10.24 15.19 -14.65
N ARG A 311 11.18 15.35 -13.73
CA ARG A 311 11.85 14.26 -13.00
C ARG A 311 11.38 14.22 -11.56
N SER A 312 11.36 13.02 -11.00
CA SER A 312 11.02 12.82 -9.59
C SER A 312 12.14 13.33 -8.68
N ASP A 313 11.77 14.08 -7.63
CA ASP A 313 12.68 14.58 -6.61
C ASP A 313 12.12 14.32 -5.21
N SER A 314 12.59 13.24 -4.58
CA SER A 314 12.13 12.85 -3.24
C SER A 314 12.51 13.84 -2.14
N SER A 315 13.52 14.70 -2.36
CA SER A 315 13.92 15.71 -1.37
C SER A 315 12.82 16.76 -1.14
N LEU A 316 11.89 16.91 -2.08
CA LEU A 316 10.75 17.82 -1.95
C LEU A 316 9.66 17.30 -0.98
N MET A 317 9.69 16.02 -0.62
CA MET A 317 8.85 15.44 0.44
C MET A 317 9.49 15.59 1.83
N ASP A 318 10.81 15.50 1.89
CA ASP A 318 11.60 15.55 3.12
C ASP A 318 11.69 16.99 3.67
N ARG A 319 10.58 17.45 4.24
CA ARG A 319 10.36 18.81 4.73
C ARG A 319 9.77 18.78 6.14
N ASP A 320 10.08 19.79 6.93
CA ASP A 320 9.60 19.97 8.30
C ASP A 320 8.51 21.07 8.44
N ASP A 321 8.16 21.74 7.32
CA ASP A 321 7.20 22.83 7.28
C ASP A 321 5.82 22.44 6.70
N TRP A 322 5.47 21.14 6.70
CA TRP A 322 4.21 20.66 6.15
C TRP A 322 2.97 21.25 6.82
N ASP A 323 3.00 21.50 8.11
CA ASP A 323 1.86 22.11 8.83
C ASP A 323 1.51 23.51 8.28
N GLU A 324 2.54 24.30 7.97
CA GLU A 324 2.38 25.66 7.40
C GLU A 324 1.92 25.60 5.95
N ILE A 325 2.48 24.67 5.16
CA ILE A 325 2.12 24.47 3.77
C ILE A 325 0.65 24.05 3.62
N LEU A 326 0.21 23.07 4.42
CA LEU A 326 -1.15 22.53 4.35
C LEU A 326 -2.21 23.55 4.80
N ASP A 327 -1.83 24.60 5.50
CA ASP A 327 -2.72 25.69 5.91
C ASP A 327 -2.87 26.83 4.86
N ILE A 328 -2.07 26.81 3.78
CA ILE A 328 -2.14 27.82 2.70
C ILE A 328 -3.48 27.74 1.97
N ARG A 329 -4.20 28.87 1.91
CA ARG A 329 -5.45 29.01 1.14
C ARG A 329 -5.42 30.30 0.31
N PRO A 330 -6.00 30.32 -0.89
CA PRO A 330 -6.54 29.16 -1.63
C PRO A 330 -5.43 28.19 -2.06
N LEU A 331 -5.78 26.92 -2.28
CA LEU A 331 -4.81 25.85 -2.55
C LEU A 331 -3.98 26.05 -3.82
N GLU A 332 -4.48 26.83 -4.78
CA GLU A 332 -3.74 27.23 -5.99
C GLU A 332 -2.47 28.03 -5.67
N GLN A 333 -2.38 28.62 -4.46
CA GLN A 333 -1.20 29.35 -4.01
C GLN A 333 -0.16 28.45 -3.31
N MET A 334 -0.55 27.24 -2.90
CA MET A 334 0.26 26.36 -2.06
C MET A 334 1.61 26.04 -2.71
N ALA A 335 1.61 25.45 -3.89
CA ALA A 335 2.84 25.04 -4.57
C ALA A 335 3.73 26.26 -4.88
N LYS A 336 3.13 27.38 -5.33
CA LYS A 336 3.87 28.60 -5.62
C LYS A 336 4.54 29.21 -4.40
N GLN A 337 3.91 29.17 -3.23
CA GLN A 337 4.49 29.70 -1.99
C GLN A 337 5.56 28.72 -1.43
N ALA A 338 5.32 27.42 -1.50
CA ALA A 338 6.23 26.42 -0.94
C ALA A 338 7.42 26.07 -1.83
N LEU A 339 7.23 26.08 -3.16
CA LEU A 339 8.23 25.64 -4.15
C LEU A 339 8.75 26.76 -5.04
N GLY A 340 8.05 27.89 -5.11
CA GLY A 340 8.36 29.02 -6.01
C GLY A 340 7.78 28.87 -7.42
N TYR A 341 7.06 27.78 -7.71
CA TYR A 341 6.40 27.49 -9.00
C TYR A 341 5.07 26.75 -8.81
N ASP A 342 4.23 26.79 -9.84
CA ASP A 342 2.94 26.11 -9.85
C ASP A 342 3.09 24.63 -10.22
N ILE A 343 2.22 23.77 -9.68
CA ILE A 343 2.09 22.37 -10.12
C ILE A 343 0.85 22.30 -11.03
N PRO A 344 1.03 22.19 -12.37
CA PRO A 344 -0.07 22.31 -13.32
C PRO A 344 -1.21 21.32 -13.11
N PHE A 345 -0.90 20.05 -12.81
CA PHE A 345 -1.94 19.04 -12.60
C PHE A 345 -2.74 19.28 -11.30
N VAL A 346 -2.12 19.78 -10.22
CA VAL A 346 -2.83 20.14 -8.99
C VAL A 346 -3.81 21.26 -9.27
N ASN A 347 -3.38 22.31 -9.98
CA ASN A 347 -4.25 23.42 -10.38
C ASN A 347 -5.39 22.93 -11.29
N LYS A 348 -5.12 21.96 -12.17
CA LYS A 348 -6.15 21.34 -13.01
C LYS A 348 -7.17 20.58 -12.16
N TYR A 349 -6.73 19.80 -11.17
CA TYR A 349 -7.60 19.07 -10.23
C TYR A 349 -8.53 20.00 -9.44
N LEU A 350 -8.03 21.18 -9.04
CA LEU A 350 -8.81 22.18 -8.30
C LEU A 350 -9.90 22.86 -9.15
N GLN A 351 -9.79 22.83 -10.48
CA GLN A 351 -10.82 23.33 -11.40
C GLN A 351 -12.02 22.38 -11.54
N HIS A 352 -11.85 21.09 -11.14
CA HIS A 352 -12.86 20.04 -11.27
C HIS A 352 -13.29 19.55 -9.89
N MET A 353 -14.28 20.25 -9.28
CA MET A 353 -14.70 19.99 -7.91
C MET A 353 -15.57 18.74 -7.74
N ASP A 354 -16.37 18.39 -8.75
CA ASP A 354 -17.28 17.25 -8.76
C ASP A 354 -16.76 16.18 -9.73
N LEU A 355 -17.28 14.95 -9.64
CA LEU A 355 -16.95 13.86 -10.57
C LEU A 355 -17.55 14.14 -11.95
N ASP A 356 -16.92 15.03 -12.69
CA ASP A 356 -17.29 15.42 -14.05
C ASP A 356 -16.56 14.54 -15.10
N ASP A 357 -16.73 14.90 -16.39
CA ASP A 357 -16.13 14.14 -17.49
C ASP A 357 -14.59 14.12 -17.47
N PHE A 358 -13.95 15.11 -16.83
CA PHE A 358 -12.50 15.11 -16.59
C PHE A 358 -12.10 13.94 -15.69
N TRP A 359 -12.76 13.82 -14.54
CA TRP A 359 -12.45 12.76 -13.58
C TRP A 359 -12.89 11.37 -14.04
N LYS A 360 -13.94 11.27 -14.86
CA LYS A 360 -14.36 9.98 -15.45
C LYS A 360 -13.27 9.35 -16.31
N MET A 361 -12.36 10.13 -16.89
CA MET A 361 -11.19 9.59 -17.61
C MET A 361 -10.23 8.83 -16.69
N THR A 362 -10.17 9.20 -15.41
CA THR A 362 -9.33 8.55 -14.40
C THR A 362 -10.08 7.47 -13.59
N ASP A 363 -11.37 7.29 -13.80
CA ASP A 363 -12.17 6.31 -13.08
C ASP A 363 -12.19 4.96 -13.81
N TRP A 364 -11.13 4.16 -13.65
CA TRP A 364 -11.07 2.86 -14.27
C TRP A 364 -12.19 1.91 -13.77
N LYS A 365 -12.68 2.08 -12.55
CA LYS A 365 -13.72 1.21 -11.99
C LYS A 365 -15.03 1.36 -12.75
N SER A 366 -15.51 2.59 -12.97
CA SER A 366 -16.76 2.85 -13.70
C SER A 366 -16.65 2.57 -15.20
N ARG A 367 -15.44 2.63 -15.76
CA ARG A 367 -15.15 2.35 -17.19
C ARG A 367 -14.92 0.87 -17.48
N MET A 368 -14.87 -0.01 -16.46
CA MET A 368 -14.57 -1.41 -16.63
C MET A 368 -15.64 -2.11 -17.47
N GLY A 369 -15.24 -2.72 -18.58
CA GLY A 369 -16.09 -3.50 -19.46
C GLY A 369 -16.29 -4.95 -19.01
N SER A 370 -16.54 -5.84 -19.96
CA SER A 370 -16.75 -7.27 -19.69
C SER A 370 -15.49 -8.12 -19.74
N HIS A 371 -14.41 -7.57 -20.29
CA HIS A 371 -13.13 -8.27 -20.39
C HIS A 371 -12.57 -8.62 -19.00
N ARG A 372 -11.98 -9.80 -18.89
CA ARG A 372 -11.42 -10.32 -17.64
C ARG A 372 -9.97 -10.69 -17.86
N VAL A 373 -9.09 -10.11 -17.02
CA VAL A 373 -7.68 -10.43 -17.01
C VAL A 373 -7.36 -11.08 -15.67
N PRO A 374 -6.68 -12.22 -15.65
CA PRO A 374 -6.19 -12.84 -14.41
C PRO A 374 -5.40 -11.86 -13.56
N ALA A 375 -5.78 -11.71 -12.28
CA ALA A 375 -5.20 -10.70 -11.39
C ALA A 375 -4.68 -11.31 -10.08
N LEU A 376 -3.40 -11.13 -9.81
CA LEU A 376 -2.79 -11.29 -8.48
C LEU A 376 -2.81 -9.92 -7.80
N ILE A 377 -3.63 -9.79 -6.74
CA ILE A 377 -3.83 -8.55 -5.99
C ILE A 377 -3.10 -8.68 -4.65
N MET A 378 -2.18 -7.76 -4.38
CA MET A 378 -1.37 -7.75 -3.16
C MET A 378 -1.49 -6.38 -2.49
N SER A 379 -1.80 -6.34 -1.18
CA SER A 379 -1.91 -5.10 -0.43
C SER A 379 -1.78 -5.35 1.07
N GLY A 380 -1.93 -4.31 1.87
CA GLY A 380 -1.92 -4.37 3.33
C GLY A 380 -3.10 -3.66 3.96
N TRP A 381 -3.30 -3.91 5.26
CA TRP A 381 -4.37 -3.27 6.03
C TRP A 381 -4.16 -1.77 6.17
N PHE A 382 -2.90 -1.34 6.15
CA PHE A 382 -2.46 0.04 6.31
C PHE A 382 -1.88 0.61 5.01
N ASP A 383 -2.43 0.19 3.88
CA ASP A 383 -2.04 0.69 2.56
C ASP A 383 -2.74 2.02 2.27
N ASP A 384 -1.99 3.05 1.91
CA ASP A 384 -2.47 4.37 1.50
C ASP A 384 -3.56 4.30 0.42
N ASN A 385 -3.40 3.35 -0.50
CA ASN A 385 -4.33 3.03 -1.57
C ASN A 385 -5.28 1.87 -1.18
N GLY A 386 -5.57 1.73 0.12
CA GLY A 386 -6.43 0.66 0.62
C GLY A 386 -7.81 0.64 -0.04
N MET A 387 -8.37 1.81 -0.37
CA MET A 387 -9.64 1.91 -1.08
C MET A 387 -9.50 1.55 -2.55
N GLY A 388 -8.39 1.88 -3.21
CA GLY A 388 -8.11 1.43 -4.58
C GLY A 388 -8.00 -0.10 -4.67
N THR A 389 -7.32 -0.72 -3.71
CA THR A 389 -7.32 -2.19 -3.59
C THR A 389 -8.72 -2.74 -3.35
N THR A 390 -9.55 -2.07 -2.53
CA THR A 390 -10.95 -2.46 -2.29
C THR A 390 -11.76 -2.40 -3.59
N GLU A 391 -11.58 -1.37 -4.41
CA GLU A 391 -12.21 -1.28 -5.73
C GLU A 391 -11.78 -2.42 -6.66
N ALA A 392 -10.50 -2.79 -6.65
CA ALA A 392 -9.99 -3.93 -7.41
C ALA A 392 -10.62 -5.27 -6.94
N LEU A 393 -10.78 -5.45 -5.63
CA LEU A 393 -11.45 -6.62 -5.05
C LEU A 393 -12.93 -6.68 -5.43
N ASP A 394 -13.64 -5.53 -5.42
CA ASP A 394 -15.03 -5.43 -5.87
C ASP A 394 -15.19 -5.89 -7.33
N ILE A 395 -14.30 -5.43 -8.23
CA ILE A 395 -14.29 -5.85 -9.64
C ILE A 395 -14.05 -7.36 -9.78
N CYS A 396 -13.11 -7.88 -9.00
CA CYS A 396 -12.69 -9.28 -9.05
C CYS A 396 -13.53 -10.21 -8.18
N GLU A 397 -14.60 -9.75 -7.51
CA GLU A 397 -15.37 -10.58 -6.58
C GLU A 397 -15.76 -11.94 -7.19
N ASN A 398 -16.20 -11.94 -8.44
CA ASN A 398 -16.66 -13.12 -9.16
C ASN A 398 -15.64 -13.68 -10.17
N TYR A 399 -14.35 -13.26 -10.12
CA TYR A 399 -13.34 -13.81 -11.02
C TYR A 399 -12.88 -15.18 -10.51
N GLU A 400 -12.86 -16.17 -11.43
CA GLU A 400 -12.24 -17.46 -11.15
C GLU A 400 -10.70 -17.34 -11.11
N ASP A 401 -10.15 -16.54 -12.03
CA ASP A 401 -8.71 -16.34 -12.21
C ASP A 401 -8.23 -15.13 -11.39
N LYS A 402 -8.29 -15.26 -10.06
CA LYS A 402 -7.74 -14.30 -9.12
C LYS A 402 -6.96 -14.97 -8.01
N LYS A 403 -5.98 -14.25 -7.51
CA LYS A 403 -5.32 -14.52 -6.23
C LYS A 403 -5.16 -13.22 -5.46
N VAL A 404 -5.43 -13.28 -4.16
CA VAL A 404 -5.42 -12.10 -3.28
C VAL A 404 -4.52 -12.40 -2.09
N ILE A 405 -3.59 -11.50 -1.78
CA ILE A 405 -2.71 -11.58 -0.61
C ILE A 405 -2.80 -10.26 0.15
N LEU A 406 -3.37 -10.30 1.35
CA LEU A 406 -3.56 -9.14 2.21
C LEU A 406 -2.77 -9.31 3.51
N GLY A 407 -1.67 -8.59 3.64
CA GLY A 407 -0.81 -8.60 4.81
C GLY A 407 -1.12 -7.50 5.82
N PRO A 408 -0.43 -7.48 6.96
CA PRO A 408 -0.54 -6.40 7.93
C PRO A 408 0.37 -5.21 7.57
N TRP A 409 0.47 -4.90 6.28
CA TRP A 409 1.48 -4.03 5.71
C TRP A 409 0.96 -2.61 5.48
N ILE A 410 1.89 -1.65 5.46
CA ILE A 410 1.70 -0.29 4.96
C ILE A 410 1.94 -0.24 3.44
N HIS A 411 1.89 0.93 2.83
CA HIS A 411 2.09 1.12 1.38
C HIS A 411 3.42 0.56 0.86
N SER A 412 4.45 0.54 1.68
CA SER A 412 5.73 -0.11 1.35
C SER A 412 5.62 -1.64 1.15
N GLY A 413 4.50 -2.27 1.51
CA GLY A 413 4.23 -3.70 1.35
C GLY A 413 4.97 -4.56 2.39
N ASN A 414 5.37 -5.75 1.99
CA ASN A 414 6.02 -6.80 2.79
C ASN A 414 7.41 -6.36 3.31
N SER A 415 7.48 -5.44 4.29
CA SER A 415 8.73 -4.75 4.65
C SER A 415 8.94 -4.42 6.13
N HIS A 416 7.95 -4.65 7.01
CA HIS A 416 8.04 -4.29 8.44
C HIS A 416 7.41 -5.34 9.34
N TYR A 417 8.04 -5.63 10.50
CA TYR A 417 7.44 -6.40 11.61
C TYR A 417 6.78 -5.50 12.66
N ASP A 418 7.09 -4.21 12.66
CA ASP A 418 6.54 -3.21 13.57
C ASP A 418 6.19 -1.97 12.76
N VAL A 419 5.01 -1.42 12.98
CA VAL A 419 4.55 -0.22 12.30
C VAL A 419 4.01 0.75 13.35
N HIS A 420 4.65 1.91 13.52
CA HIS A 420 4.19 3.00 14.40
C HIS A 420 3.72 2.54 15.79
N GLY A 421 4.51 1.65 16.42
CA GLY A 421 4.21 1.11 17.75
C GLY A 421 3.16 0.00 17.79
N LEU A 422 2.62 -0.43 16.65
CA LEU A 422 1.88 -1.68 16.52
C LEU A 422 2.85 -2.82 16.23
N GLU A 423 2.97 -3.76 17.16
CA GLU A 423 3.80 -4.94 17.00
C GLU A 423 3.02 -6.03 16.24
N LEU A 424 3.47 -6.32 15.02
CA LEU A 424 2.97 -7.43 14.22
C LEU A 424 3.72 -8.71 14.59
N GLY A 425 3.14 -9.87 14.38
CA GLY A 425 3.77 -11.14 14.69
C GLY A 425 5.03 -11.42 13.87
N MET A 426 5.86 -12.36 14.33
CA MET A 426 7.12 -12.73 13.67
C MET A 426 6.95 -13.42 12.31
N ASN A 427 5.74 -13.70 11.89
CA ASN A 427 5.36 -14.25 10.59
C ASN A 427 4.63 -13.22 9.70
N ALA A 428 4.60 -11.94 10.08
CA ALA A 428 3.98 -10.87 9.32
C ALA A 428 4.60 -10.71 7.92
N LEU A 429 5.89 -10.99 7.78
CA LEU A 429 6.60 -10.95 6.50
C LEU A 429 6.71 -12.34 5.86
N ARG A 430 6.68 -12.36 4.53
CA ARG A 430 6.75 -13.56 3.68
C ARG A 430 8.01 -13.55 2.83
N TYR A 431 8.62 -14.73 2.66
CA TYR A 431 9.83 -14.92 1.84
C TYR A 431 9.54 -15.50 0.45
N ASP A 432 8.27 -15.82 0.15
CA ASP A 432 7.83 -16.54 -1.05
C ASP A 432 7.03 -15.68 -2.06
N MET A 433 6.90 -14.37 -1.82
CA MET A 433 6.10 -13.49 -2.67
C MET A 433 6.58 -13.46 -4.12
N ASP A 434 7.89 -13.49 -4.32
CA ASP A 434 8.51 -13.53 -5.65
C ASP A 434 8.23 -14.84 -6.41
N MET A 435 8.18 -15.99 -5.70
CA MET A 435 7.78 -17.26 -6.29
C MET A 435 6.33 -17.26 -6.74
N ILE A 436 5.42 -16.70 -5.92
CA ILE A 436 4.01 -16.59 -6.26
C ILE A 436 3.82 -15.70 -7.50
N CYS A 437 4.52 -14.57 -7.57
CA CYS A 437 4.48 -13.69 -8.73
C CYS A 437 4.99 -14.37 -10.00
N LEU A 438 6.10 -15.10 -9.90
CA LEU A 438 6.66 -15.83 -11.02
C LEU A 438 5.74 -16.96 -11.49
N ASP A 439 5.19 -17.75 -10.55
CA ASP A 439 4.23 -18.80 -10.86
C ASP A 439 2.99 -18.27 -11.58
N TRP A 440 2.49 -17.09 -11.16
CA TRP A 440 1.37 -16.43 -11.80
C TRP A 440 1.66 -16.07 -13.24
N LEU A 441 2.81 -15.45 -13.50
CA LEU A 441 3.23 -15.11 -14.85
C LEU A 441 3.53 -16.34 -15.71
N ASP A 442 4.24 -17.34 -15.17
CA ASP A 442 4.55 -18.59 -15.90
C ASP A 442 3.27 -19.34 -16.30
N HIS A 443 2.26 -19.36 -15.42
CA HIS A 443 0.98 -19.99 -15.72
C HIS A 443 0.24 -19.26 -16.86
N TYR A 444 0.01 -17.95 -16.72
CA TYR A 444 -0.85 -17.20 -17.64
C TYR A 444 -0.17 -16.72 -18.92
N LEU A 445 1.16 -16.55 -18.92
CA LEU A 445 1.90 -16.07 -20.09
C LEU A 445 2.59 -17.20 -20.85
N LYS A 446 3.11 -18.22 -20.15
CA LYS A 446 3.81 -19.35 -20.76
C LYS A 446 3.00 -20.64 -20.79
N GLY A 447 1.83 -20.68 -20.14
CA GLY A 447 0.99 -21.88 -20.05
C GLY A 447 1.57 -23.00 -19.20
N VAL A 448 2.43 -22.68 -18.24
CA VAL A 448 3.05 -23.67 -17.34
C VAL A 448 1.99 -24.18 -16.35
N ASP A 449 1.80 -25.50 -16.29
CA ASP A 449 0.97 -26.15 -15.24
C ASP A 449 1.81 -26.26 -13.95
N ASN A 450 1.88 -25.19 -13.19
CA ASN A 450 2.61 -25.11 -11.92
C ASN A 450 1.70 -25.24 -10.69
N GLY A 451 0.39 -25.39 -10.90
CA GLY A 451 -0.60 -25.60 -9.86
C GLY A 451 -1.00 -24.32 -9.09
N ILE A 452 -0.62 -23.12 -9.54
CA ILE A 452 -0.96 -21.86 -8.86
C ILE A 452 -2.49 -21.68 -8.72
N GLU A 453 -3.26 -22.13 -9.70
CA GLU A 453 -4.72 -22.09 -9.72
C GLU A 453 -5.37 -22.99 -8.64
N LYS A 454 -4.61 -23.96 -8.09
CA LYS A 454 -5.04 -24.86 -7.02
C LYS A 454 -4.68 -24.35 -5.62
N THR A 455 -3.90 -23.28 -5.54
CA THR A 455 -3.58 -22.64 -4.26
C THR A 455 -4.77 -21.83 -3.74
N PRO A 456 -4.85 -21.49 -2.43
CA PRO A 456 -5.92 -20.65 -1.92
C PRO A 456 -6.08 -19.37 -2.72
N LYS A 457 -7.33 -19.01 -3.07
CA LYS A 457 -7.61 -17.77 -3.81
C LYS A 457 -7.34 -16.52 -3.00
N VAL A 458 -7.57 -16.60 -1.69
CA VAL A 458 -7.34 -15.50 -0.75
C VAL A 458 -6.46 -15.99 0.39
N GLU A 459 -5.39 -15.28 0.64
CA GLU A 459 -4.52 -15.40 1.80
C GLU A 459 -4.52 -14.06 2.52
N TYR A 460 -4.80 -14.04 3.82
CA TYR A 460 -4.87 -12.80 4.58
C TYR A 460 -4.33 -12.98 5.99
N TYR A 461 -3.78 -11.90 6.54
CA TYR A 461 -3.19 -11.90 7.87
C TYR A 461 -4.17 -11.33 8.89
N THR A 462 -4.48 -12.08 9.94
CA THR A 462 -5.28 -11.61 11.07
C THR A 462 -4.35 -11.07 12.16
N MET A 463 -4.39 -9.76 12.39
CA MET A 463 -3.66 -9.11 13.49
C MET A 463 -4.27 -9.51 14.84
N GLY A 464 -3.53 -9.37 15.92
CA GLY A 464 -3.95 -9.78 17.28
C GLY A 464 -3.76 -11.28 17.55
N THR A 465 -4.23 -12.19 16.67
CA THR A 465 -3.80 -13.60 16.67
C THR A 465 -2.50 -13.80 15.92
N ASN A 466 -2.15 -12.85 15.03
CA ASN A 466 -0.93 -12.85 14.26
C ASN A 466 -0.75 -14.11 13.39
N GLU A 467 -1.79 -14.43 12.61
CA GLU A 467 -1.87 -15.64 11.80
C GLU A 467 -2.22 -15.33 10.35
N TRP A 468 -1.58 -16.04 9.42
CA TRP A 468 -2.04 -16.13 8.04
C TRP A 468 -3.20 -17.12 7.94
N LYS A 469 -4.30 -16.66 7.34
CA LYS A 469 -5.50 -17.45 7.06
C LYS A 469 -5.75 -17.55 5.56
N THR A 470 -6.62 -18.46 5.17
CA THR A 470 -7.03 -18.65 3.77
C THR A 470 -8.55 -18.62 3.65
N ALA A 471 -9.03 -18.14 2.51
CA ALA A 471 -10.45 -18.18 2.18
C ALA A 471 -10.68 -18.49 0.69
N ALA A 472 -11.89 -18.91 0.37
CA ALA A 472 -12.29 -19.20 -1.01
C ALA A 472 -12.54 -17.91 -1.81
N ASN A 473 -12.87 -16.81 -1.14
CA ASN A 473 -13.19 -15.53 -1.76
C ASN A 473 -12.94 -14.36 -0.81
N TRP A 474 -12.95 -13.15 -1.33
CA TRP A 474 -13.08 -11.90 -0.60
C TRP A 474 -14.30 -11.13 -1.12
N PRO A 475 -15.19 -10.65 -0.25
CA PRO A 475 -15.20 -10.81 1.22
C PRO A 475 -15.21 -12.27 1.66
N VAL A 476 -14.64 -12.55 2.83
CA VAL A 476 -14.54 -13.93 3.38
C VAL A 476 -15.94 -14.50 3.61
N PRO A 477 -16.31 -15.62 2.95
CA PRO A 477 -17.69 -16.12 2.96
C PRO A 477 -18.20 -16.56 4.33
N GLU A 478 -17.29 -17.00 5.20
CA GLU A 478 -17.59 -17.54 6.53
C GLU A 478 -17.93 -16.45 7.54
N THR A 479 -17.64 -15.17 7.24
CA THR A 479 -17.96 -14.05 8.14
C THR A 479 -19.45 -13.69 8.11
N LYS A 480 -19.93 -13.11 9.22
CA LYS A 480 -21.32 -12.68 9.37
C LYS A 480 -21.37 -11.20 9.74
N ASP A 481 -22.42 -10.53 9.29
CA ASP A 481 -22.65 -9.14 9.66
C ASP A 481 -23.09 -9.06 11.13
N MET A 482 -22.46 -8.16 11.89
CA MET A 482 -22.85 -7.75 13.23
C MET A 482 -23.13 -6.24 13.20
N ILE A 483 -24.30 -5.86 13.70
CA ILE A 483 -24.70 -4.45 13.77
C ILE A 483 -24.34 -3.91 15.15
N LEU A 484 -23.58 -2.84 15.17
CA LEU A 484 -23.15 -2.12 16.37
C LEU A 484 -23.85 -0.76 16.39
N TYR A 485 -24.89 -0.62 17.22
CA TYR A 485 -25.61 0.64 17.36
C TYR A 485 -24.86 1.60 18.26
N LEU A 486 -24.86 2.88 17.87
CA LEU A 486 -24.34 3.96 18.68
C LEU A 486 -25.38 4.28 19.77
N ASP A 487 -24.94 4.30 21.03
CA ASP A 487 -25.75 4.63 22.18
C ASP A 487 -25.05 5.66 23.06
N GLY A 488 -25.75 6.32 23.96
CA GLY A 488 -25.21 7.33 24.84
C GLY A 488 -24.75 6.77 26.17
N ALA A 489 -23.93 7.53 26.87
CA ALA A 489 -23.71 7.30 28.28
C ALA A 489 -25.02 7.47 29.06
N GLU A 490 -25.19 6.76 30.21
CA GLU A 490 -26.31 6.98 31.12
C GLU A 490 -26.42 8.47 31.50
N GLU A 491 -27.65 8.94 31.77
CA GLU A 491 -28.03 10.37 31.89
C GLU A 491 -27.20 11.22 32.87
N ASP A 492 -26.30 10.63 33.69
CA ASP A 492 -25.49 11.30 34.70
C ASP A 492 -24.03 11.53 34.34
N ALA A 493 -23.55 11.16 33.15
CA ALA A 493 -22.19 11.45 32.72
C ALA A 493 -22.10 12.89 32.23
N ALA A 494 -21.58 13.77 33.04
CA ALA A 494 -21.32 15.17 32.69
C ALA A 494 -20.54 15.24 31.37
N VAL A 495 -21.19 15.83 30.36
CA VAL A 495 -20.60 16.29 29.09
C VAL A 495 -19.29 15.57 28.69
N THR A 496 -19.39 14.33 28.37
CA THR A 496 -18.30 13.59 27.73
C THR A 496 -18.71 13.32 26.29
N ASN A 497 -17.76 13.44 25.39
CA ASN A 497 -17.87 12.98 24.00
C ASN A 497 -17.91 11.44 23.92
N GLU A 498 -18.10 10.76 25.06
CA GLU A 498 -18.09 9.31 25.20
C GLU A 498 -19.50 8.74 25.22
N GLY A 499 -19.77 7.85 24.28
CA GLY A 499 -20.94 7.00 24.20
C GLY A 499 -20.61 5.53 24.31
N MET A 500 -21.63 4.70 24.21
CA MET A 500 -21.52 3.23 24.25
C MET A 500 -21.84 2.62 22.89
N ILE A 501 -21.37 1.41 22.67
CA ILE A 501 -21.79 0.56 21.57
C ILE A 501 -22.71 -0.52 22.11
N SER A 502 -23.89 -0.69 21.48
CA SER A 502 -24.88 -1.70 21.82
C SER A 502 -25.19 -2.59 20.61
N VAL A 503 -25.49 -3.85 20.85
CA VAL A 503 -26.04 -4.76 19.83
C VAL A 503 -27.55 -4.57 19.61
N ASN A 504 -28.22 -3.80 20.48
CA ASN A 504 -29.61 -3.46 20.38
C ASN A 504 -29.77 -1.97 20.04
N ALA A 505 -30.68 -1.65 19.11
CA ALA A 505 -30.96 -0.26 18.79
C ALA A 505 -31.57 0.46 20.02
N PRO A 506 -31.10 1.68 20.35
CA PRO A 506 -31.70 2.51 21.39
C PRO A 506 -33.17 2.77 21.08
N ALA A 507 -34.04 2.61 22.10
CA ALA A 507 -35.50 2.72 21.93
C ALA A 507 -35.97 4.16 21.70
N SER A 508 -35.29 5.14 22.31
CA SER A 508 -35.63 6.57 22.20
C SER A 508 -34.64 7.29 21.28
N GLU A 509 -35.15 8.22 20.48
CA GLU A 509 -34.31 9.09 19.66
C GLU A 509 -33.56 10.07 20.57
N GLN A 510 -32.26 10.14 20.38
CA GLN A 510 -31.32 11.02 21.07
C GLN A 510 -30.30 11.55 20.08
N THR A 511 -29.53 12.54 20.49
CA THR A 511 -28.60 13.24 19.59
C THR A 511 -27.32 13.61 20.32
N ASP A 512 -26.18 13.22 19.77
CA ASP A 512 -24.87 13.66 20.22
C ASP A 512 -24.36 14.77 19.30
N THR A 513 -24.00 15.89 19.91
CA THR A 513 -23.65 17.12 19.16
C THR A 513 -22.24 17.55 19.46
N PHE A 514 -21.49 17.93 18.41
CA PHE A 514 -20.16 18.51 18.52
C PHE A 514 -20.02 19.75 17.64
N LEU A 515 -19.06 20.61 17.97
CA LEU A 515 -18.73 21.80 17.20
C LEU A 515 -17.45 21.53 16.42
N TYR A 516 -17.54 21.58 15.11
CA TYR A 516 -16.38 21.47 14.23
C TYR A 516 -15.94 22.86 13.75
N ASP A 517 -14.73 23.28 14.14
CA ASP A 517 -14.07 24.51 13.66
C ASP A 517 -12.99 24.15 12.63
N PRO A 518 -13.14 24.53 11.35
CA PRO A 518 -12.13 24.28 10.33
C PRO A 518 -10.76 24.92 10.60
N LYS A 519 -10.67 25.88 11.53
CA LYS A 519 -9.41 26.50 11.96
C LYS A 519 -8.71 25.76 13.09
N ASN A 520 -9.39 24.81 13.72
CA ASN A 520 -8.86 23.94 14.75
C ASN A 520 -9.30 22.48 14.51
N PRO A 521 -8.96 21.90 13.34
CA PRO A 521 -9.42 20.58 12.95
C PRO A 521 -8.76 19.48 13.79
N ALA A 522 -9.47 18.36 13.97
CA ALA A 522 -8.88 17.13 14.48
C ALA A 522 -7.83 16.59 13.50
N THR A 523 -6.77 16.03 14.06
CA THR A 523 -5.60 15.58 13.32
C THR A 523 -5.72 14.11 12.93
N HIS A 524 -5.27 13.77 11.74
CA HIS A 524 -4.86 12.42 11.38
C HIS A 524 -3.35 12.32 11.62
N ILE A 525 -2.96 11.39 12.48
CA ILE A 525 -1.57 11.30 12.95
C ILE A 525 -0.74 10.60 11.89
N ILE A 526 0.03 11.38 11.13
CA ILE A 526 0.96 10.92 10.09
C ILE A 526 2.18 11.83 10.03
N ASP A 527 3.31 11.30 9.61
CA ASP A 527 4.46 12.06 9.16
C ASP A 527 4.41 12.23 7.64
N MET A 528 4.19 13.46 7.19
CA MET A 528 4.08 13.78 5.75
C MET A 528 5.36 13.44 4.97
N SER A 529 6.53 13.46 5.62
CA SER A 529 7.82 13.17 4.99
C SER A 529 8.02 11.68 4.68
N GLU A 530 7.34 10.79 5.39
CA GLU A 530 7.42 9.34 5.16
C GLU A 530 6.66 8.89 3.91
N ASN A 531 5.70 9.70 3.45
CA ASN A 531 4.77 9.35 2.37
C ASN A 531 4.02 8.03 2.64
N GLU A 532 3.64 7.81 3.90
CA GLU A 532 2.83 6.71 4.40
C GLU A 532 1.66 7.33 5.17
N ILE A 533 0.48 7.39 4.57
CA ILE A 533 -0.64 8.18 5.11
C ILE A 533 -1.71 7.35 5.83
N GLU A 534 -1.69 6.03 5.69
CA GLU A 534 -2.68 5.10 6.29
C GLU A 534 -2.07 4.28 7.44
N VAL A 535 -1.13 4.82 8.19
CA VAL A 535 -0.45 4.12 9.28
C VAL A 535 -1.35 3.88 10.50
N PRO A 536 -1.12 2.79 11.26
CA PRO A 536 -1.71 2.66 12.59
C PRO A 536 -1.00 3.62 13.55
N GLU A 537 -1.76 4.27 14.43
CA GLU A 537 -1.23 5.21 15.42
C GLU A 537 -2.06 5.19 16.69
N ASP A 538 -1.46 5.69 17.77
CA ASP A 538 -2.12 5.85 19.07
C ASP A 538 -2.94 7.15 19.10
N TYR A 539 -4.25 7.02 19.07
CA TYR A 539 -5.19 8.14 19.11
C TYR A 539 -5.68 8.53 20.51
N THR A 540 -5.12 7.94 21.57
CA THR A 540 -5.56 8.16 22.97
C THR A 540 -5.67 9.64 23.34
N GLU A 541 -4.70 10.47 22.92
CA GLU A 541 -4.72 11.89 23.24
C GLU A 541 -5.65 12.68 22.30
N GLU A 542 -5.69 12.33 21.01
CA GLU A 542 -6.54 13.02 20.04
C GLU A 542 -8.04 12.80 20.33
N GLU A 543 -8.40 11.61 20.80
CA GLU A 543 -9.77 11.25 21.18
C GLU A 543 -10.34 12.02 22.38
N LYS A 544 -9.51 12.76 23.12
CA LYS A 544 -9.96 13.66 24.20
C LYS A 544 -10.57 14.97 23.70
N ARG A 545 -10.46 15.24 22.41
CA ARG A 545 -11.02 16.47 21.81
C ARG A 545 -12.56 16.43 21.87
N SER A 546 -13.16 17.58 22.12
CA SER A 546 -14.63 17.73 22.18
C SER A 546 -15.33 17.65 20.82
N ASP A 547 -14.56 17.70 19.70
CA ASP A 547 -15.07 17.56 18.34
C ASP A 547 -14.87 16.14 17.77
N ILE A 548 -14.54 15.17 18.62
CA ILE A 548 -14.49 13.75 18.33
C ILE A 548 -15.48 13.03 19.24
N LEU A 549 -16.52 12.40 18.67
CA LEU A 549 -17.42 11.51 19.40
C LEU A 549 -16.78 10.13 19.48
N CYS A 550 -16.74 9.53 20.68
CA CYS A 550 -16.19 8.21 20.92
C CYS A 550 -17.32 7.27 21.39
N TYR A 551 -17.52 6.16 20.70
CA TYR A 551 -18.45 5.11 21.11
C TYR A 551 -17.67 3.82 21.35
N THR A 552 -17.79 3.26 22.55
CA THR A 552 -16.92 2.17 23.00
C THR A 552 -17.76 1.01 23.52
N THR A 553 -17.38 -0.22 23.21
CA THR A 553 -17.99 -1.43 23.79
C THR A 553 -17.68 -1.51 25.28
N GLU A 554 -18.46 -2.31 26.00
CA GLU A 554 -17.97 -2.86 27.26
C GLU A 554 -16.65 -3.62 27.02
N THR A 555 -15.90 -3.84 28.10
CA THR A 555 -14.68 -4.67 28.03
C THR A 555 -15.05 -6.06 27.53
N LEU A 556 -14.40 -6.49 26.46
CA LEU A 556 -14.62 -7.80 25.84
C LEU A 556 -14.27 -8.92 26.82
N THR A 557 -15.17 -9.88 26.98
CA THR A 557 -14.96 -11.07 27.83
C THR A 557 -14.33 -12.23 27.07
N GLU A 558 -14.35 -12.18 25.74
CA GLU A 558 -13.77 -13.15 24.82
C GLU A 558 -13.20 -12.43 23.61
N ASP A 559 -12.32 -13.09 22.87
CA ASP A 559 -11.72 -12.55 21.65
C ASP A 559 -12.80 -12.30 20.59
N LEU A 560 -12.76 -11.14 19.92
CA LEU A 560 -13.64 -10.76 18.81
C LEU A 560 -12.81 -10.55 17.55
N THR A 561 -13.01 -11.38 16.54
CA THR A 561 -12.31 -11.22 15.25
C THR A 561 -13.22 -10.57 14.22
N ILE A 562 -12.74 -9.44 13.65
CA ILE A 562 -13.37 -8.74 12.53
C ILE A 562 -12.54 -9.04 11.28
N THR A 563 -13.19 -9.40 10.16
CA THR A 563 -12.53 -9.63 8.88
C THR A 563 -13.38 -9.11 7.72
N GLY A 564 -12.98 -8.01 7.12
CA GLY A 564 -13.68 -7.34 6.01
C GLY A 564 -13.70 -5.83 6.14
N ASP A 565 -14.51 -5.18 5.33
CA ASP A 565 -14.83 -3.76 5.46
C ASP A 565 -15.89 -3.55 6.54
N ALA A 566 -15.93 -2.36 7.15
CA ALA A 566 -17.07 -1.92 7.93
C ALA A 566 -17.86 -0.84 7.19
N TYR A 567 -19.14 -0.72 7.53
CA TYR A 567 -20.02 0.29 6.96
C TYR A 567 -20.71 1.05 8.10
N ALA A 568 -20.43 2.35 8.20
CA ALA A 568 -21.18 3.22 9.10
C ALA A 568 -22.41 3.76 8.37
N GLN A 569 -23.59 3.51 8.95
CA GLN A 569 -24.85 4.17 8.59
C GLN A 569 -25.14 5.20 9.65
N LEU A 570 -24.85 6.46 9.32
CA LEU A 570 -25.04 7.58 10.23
C LEU A 570 -26.26 8.41 9.83
N TYR A 571 -26.90 9.02 10.80
CA TYR A 571 -27.95 10.02 10.60
C TYR A 571 -27.44 11.35 11.13
N LEU A 572 -27.14 12.26 10.21
CA LEU A 572 -26.51 13.57 10.48
C LEU A 572 -27.49 14.71 10.30
N SER A 573 -27.51 15.65 11.23
CA SER A 573 -27.99 17.02 10.96
C SER A 573 -26.90 18.05 11.26
N SER A 574 -26.91 19.16 10.55
CA SER A 574 -25.96 20.27 10.71
C SER A 574 -26.69 21.61 10.60
N ASP A 575 -26.12 22.66 11.14
CA ASP A 575 -26.53 24.05 10.88
C ASP A 575 -25.84 24.66 9.66
N CYS A 576 -24.90 23.91 9.04
CA CYS A 576 -24.16 24.27 7.84
C CYS A 576 -24.63 23.50 6.61
N GLU A 577 -24.29 24.02 5.41
CA GLU A 577 -24.71 23.43 4.14
C GLU A 577 -23.86 22.24 3.71
N ASP A 578 -22.66 22.09 4.26
CA ASP A 578 -21.73 21.00 4.00
C ASP A 578 -20.84 20.76 5.22
N THR A 579 -20.26 19.56 5.29
CA THR A 579 -19.25 19.13 6.27
C THR A 579 -18.67 17.81 5.80
N ASP A 580 -17.59 17.37 6.40
CA ASP A 580 -17.07 16.00 6.22
C ASP A 580 -17.43 15.14 7.42
N LEU A 581 -17.49 13.83 7.22
CA LEU A 581 -17.55 12.83 8.29
C LEU A 581 -16.43 11.81 8.12
N ILE A 582 -15.71 11.60 9.19
CA ILE A 582 -14.66 10.59 9.32
C ILE A 582 -15.06 9.62 10.42
N VAL A 583 -15.01 8.33 10.11
CA VAL A 583 -15.29 7.22 11.05
C VAL A 583 -14.00 6.41 11.20
N ARG A 584 -13.55 6.18 12.44
CA ARG A 584 -12.40 5.30 12.72
C ARG A 584 -12.83 4.13 13.59
N ILE A 585 -12.13 3.02 13.40
CA ILE A 585 -12.19 1.85 14.26
C ILE A 585 -10.86 1.74 14.96
N THR A 586 -10.89 1.71 16.31
CA THR A 586 -9.69 1.58 17.13
C THR A 586 -9.81 0.41 18.10
N ASP A 587 -8.68 -0.19 18.44
CA ASP A 587 -8.54 -1.19 19.50
C ASP A 587 -8.04 -0.49 20.75
N VAL A 588 -8.86 -0.47 21.80
CA VAL A 588 -8.50 0.11 23.10
C VAL A 588 -8.01 -1.02 23.99
N ASP A 589 -6.72 -1.03 24.31
CA ASP A 589 -6.09 -2.07 25.14
C ASP A 589 -6.42 -1.93 26.63
N GLU A 590 -5.94 -2.89 27.43
CA GLU A 590 -6.14 -2.91 28.91
C GLU A 590 -5.56 -1.68 29.62
N ASN A 591 -4.60 -0.97 29.00
CA ASN A 591 -3.99 0.24 29.54
C ASN A 591 -4.71 1.51 29.07
N GLY A 592 -5.72 1.38 28.22
CA GLY A 592 -6.48 2.49 27.64
C GLY A 592 -5.83 3.12 26.41
N ARG A 593 -4.80 2.50 25.82
CA ARG A 593 -4.21 2.94 24.56
C ARG A 593 -5.15 2.61 23.42
N SER A 594 -5.47 3.60 22.59
CA SER A 594 -6.41 3.50 21.47
C SER A 594 -5.67 3.45 20.13
N MET A 595 -5.46 2.25 19.61
CA MET A 595 -4.73 2.01 18.37
C MET A 595 -5.67 2.04 17.15
N LYS A 596 -5.44 2.96 16.20
CA LYS A 596 -6.19 3.02 14.94
C LYS A 596 -5.96 1.75 14.11
N LEU A 597 -7.04 1.16 13.58
CA LEU A 597 -6.98 -0.03 12.72
C LEU A 597 -7.53 0.23 11.31
N ALA A 598 -8.62 0.99 11.20
CA ALA A 598 -9.25 1.30 9.93
C ALA A 598 -9.99 2.63 10.04
N ASP A 599 -10.19 3.30 8.91
CA ASP A 599 -11.08 4.45 8.83
C ASP A 599 -11.81 4.54 7.49
N GLY A 600 -12.81 5.41 7.46
CA GLY A 600 -13.54 5.78 6.27
C GLY A 600 -14.00 7.22 6.37
N MET A 601 -14.22 7.86 5.24
CA MET A 601 -14.61 9.27 5.19
C MET A 601 -15.56 9.57 4.05
N LEU A 602 -16.33 10.64 4.23
CA LEU A 602 -17.24 11.14 3.19
C LEU A 602 -17.43 12.65 3.35
N CYS A 603 -17.26 13.38 2.26
CA CYS A 603 -17.75 14.74 2.15
C CYS A 603 -19.27 14.69 1.93
N VAL A 604 -20.06 15.23 2.87
CA VAL A 604 -21.50 14.94 2.99
C VAL A 604 -22.32 15.44 1.80
N ARG A 605 -21.84 16.47 1.08
CA ARG A 605 -22.48 16.86 -0.18
C ARG A 605 -22.57 15.73 -1.22
N TYR A 606 -21.68 14.73 -1.12
CA TYR A 606 -21.62 13.59 -2.03
C TYR A 606 -22.27 12.31 -1.47
N ARG A 607 -23.08 12.43 -0.41
CA ARG A 607 -23.73 11.26 0.24
C ARG A 607 -24.58 10.38 -0.69
N ASN A 608 -25.07 10.96 -1.80
CA ASN A 608 -25.89 10.25 -2.80
C ASN A 608 -25.14 10.04 -4.13
N SER A 609 -24.26 10.94 -4.52
CA SER A 609 -23.54 10.88 -5.79
C SER A 609 -22.32 11.80 -5.78
N PHE A 610 -21.21 11.34 -6.32
CA PHE A 610 -20.03 12.18 -6.57
C PHE A 610 -20.19 13.12 -7.77
N GLU A 611 -21.13 12.84 -8.68
CA GLU A 611 -21.37 13.66 -9.87
C GLU A 611 -22.23 14.88 -9.57
N VAL A 612 -23.15 14.76 -8.62
CA VAL A 612 -24.12 15.81 -8.32
C VAL A 612 -24.11 16.08 -6.81
N PRO A 613 -23.45 17.17 -6.37
CA PRO A 613 -23.42 17.52 -4.95
C PRO A 613 -24.81 17.96 -4.46
N GLU A 614 -25.20 17.48 -3.28
CA GLU A 614 -26.44 17.86 -2.61
C GLU A 614 -26.13 18.51 -1.26
N PHE A 615 -26.36 19.82 -1.16
CA PHE A 615 -26.13 20.58 0.07
C PHE A 615 -27.21 20.32 1.11
N MET A 616 -26.82 20.35 2.37
CA MET A 616 -27.74 20.17 3.50
C MET A 616 -28.57 21.43 3.76
N ALA A 617 -29.79 21.23 4.26
CA ALA A 617 -30.59 22.29 4.88
C ALA A 617 -30.39 22.22 6.41
N ALA A 618 -30.25 23.38 7.06
CA ALA A 618 -30.00 23.46 8.50
C ALA A 618 -31.07 22.70 9.31
N GLY A 619 -30.62 21.82 10.20
CA GLY A 619 -31.47 21.05 11.12
C GLY A 619 -32.21 19.87 10.48
N VAL A 620 -32.09 19.63 9.19
CA VAL A 620 -32.65 18.44 8.53
C VAL A 620 -31.74 17.24 8.75
N VAL A 621 -32.32 16.09 9.08
CA VAL A 621 -31.56 14.84 9.27
C VAL A 621 -31.36 14.13 7.93
N TYR A 622 -30.15 13.74 7.64
CA TYR A 622 -29.74 13.04 6.42
C TYR A 622 -29.10 11.70 6.74
N PRO A 623 -29.46 10.62 6.02
CA PRO A 623 -28.72 9.37 6.09
C PRO A 623 -27.38 9.54 5.35
N VAL A 624 -26.28 9.07 5.98
CA VAL A 624 -24.93 9.10 5.44
C VAL A 624 -24.32 7.72 5.59
N LYS A 625 -23.87 7.12 4.48
CA LYS A 625 -23.22 5.81 4.48
C LYS A 625 -21.72 5.98 4.18
N ILE A 626 -20.89 5.43 5.06
CA ILE A 626 -19.42 5.51 4.93
C ILE A 626 -18.87 4.08 4.96
N ARG A 627 -18.05 3.73 3.97
CA ARG A 627 -17.27 2.49 3.95
C ARG A 627 -15.88 2.77 4.52
N THR A 628 -15.40 1.92 5.43
CA THR A 628 -14.02 2.00 5.94
C THR A 628 -13.05 1.24 5.03
N THR A 629 -11.76 1.41 5.26
CA THR A 629 -10.75 0.49 4.77
C THR A 629 -10.99 -0.90 5.36
N LYS A 630 -10.53 -1.94 4.66
CA LYS A 630 -10.64 -3.34 5.09
C LYS A 630 -9.60 -3.68 6.14
N LEU A 631 -9.92 -4.64 7.01
CA LEU A 631 -9.00 -5.16 8.01
C LEU A 631 -9.29 -6.64 8.29
N SER A 632 -8.32 -7.32 8.93
CA SER A 632 -8.56 -8.53 9.71
C SER A 632 -7.81 -8.40 11.02
N HIS A 633 -8.56 -8.34 12.13
CA HIS A 633 -8.02 -8.10 13.46
C HIS A 633 -8.83 -8.81 14.53
N THR A 634 -8.15 -9.37 15.52
CA THR A 634 -8.73 -9.96 16.72
C THR A 634 -8.55 -9.01 17.89
N PHE A 635 -9.63 -8.38 18.31
CA PHE A 635 -9.72 -7.68 19.59
C PHE A 635 -9.63 -8.70 20.71
N LYS A 636 -8.68 -8.56 21.61
CA LYS A 636 -8.47 -9.51 22.69
C LYS A 636 -9.47 -9.35 23.82
N ALA A 637 -9.77 -10.45 24.54
CA ALA A 637 -10.43 -10.36 25.82
C ALA A 637 -9.68 -9.37 26.73
N GLY A 638 -10.39 -8.46 27.40
CA GLY A 638 -9.80 -7.35 28.15
C GLY A 638 -9.70 -6.04 27.37
N HIS A 639 -9.71 -6.07 26.04
CA HIS A 639 -9.76 -4.90 25.17
C HIS A 639 -11.18 -4.39 24.94
N LYS A 640 -11.31 -3.27 24.26
CA LYS A 640 -12.59 -2.70 23.80
C LYS A 640 -12.46 -2.30 22.33
N LEU A 641 -13.56 -2.50 21.58
CA LEU A 641 -13.71 -1.90 20.27
C LEU A 641 -14.28 -0.49 20.44
N ARG A 642 -13.63 0.49 19.80
CA ARG A 642 -14.10 1.87 19.76
C ARG A 642 -14.35 2.32 18.34
N ILE A 643 -15.41 3.10 18.16
CA ILE A 643 -15.76 3.81 16.94
C ILE A 643 -15.72 5.29 17.24
N THR A 644 -14.93 6.05 16.49
CA THR A 644 -14.90 7.51 16.62
C THR A 644 -15.50 8.18 15.40
N ILE A 645 -16.16 9.33 15.62
CA ILE A 645 -16.76 10.14 14.56
C ILE A 645 -16.33 11.58 14.76
N THR A 646 -15.79 12.17 13.68
CA THR A 646 -15.39 13.58 13.64
C THR A 646 -15.65 14.17 12.24
N SER A 647 -15.44 15.48 12.08
CA SER A 647 -15.60 16.16 10.79
C SER A 647 -14.30 16.61 10.15
N SER A 648 -13.15 16.12 10.62
CA SER A 648 -11.85 16.46 10.07
C SER A 648 -10.80 15.38 10.31
N ALA A 649 -9.81 15.37 9.43
CA ALA A 649 -8.61 14.53 9.49
C ALA A 649 -7.43 15.33 8.91
N LYS A 650 -7.03 16.43 9.58
CA LYS A 650 -5.91 17.29 9.15
C LYS A 650 -4.67 16.41 8.91
N ASN A 651 -3.88 16.72 7.92
CA ASN A 651 -2.76 15.99 7.33
C ASN A 651 -3.19 14.88 6.35
N PHE A 652 -4.33 14.23 6.55
CA PHE A 652 -4.85 13.28 5.58
C PHE A 652 -5.79 13.93 4.56
N THR A 653 -6.72 14.79 5.02
CA THR A 653 -7.60 15.56 4.15
C THR A 653 -7.55 17.06 4.49
N PHE A 654 -7.74 17.91 3.47
CA PHE A 654 -7.95 19.33 3.72
C PHE A 654 -9.26 19.56 4.45
N PRO A 655 -9.26 20.33 5.56
CA PRO A 655 -10.46 20.61 6.33
C PRO A 655 -11.57 21.24 5.48
N ASN A 656 -12.79 20.70 5.54
CA ASN A 656 -13.96 21.29 4.90
C ASN A 656 -14.31 22.62 5.59
N SER A 657 -14.53 23.66 4.81
CA SER A 657 -14.90 24.98 5.34
C SER A 657 -16.31 25.07 5.93
N ASN A 658 -17.12 24.01 5.84
CA ASN A 658 -18.56 23.96 6.15
C ASN A 658 -19.42 24.90 5.28
N THR A 659 -18.90 25.29 4.11
CA THR A 659 -19.59 26.13 3.12
C THR A 659 -19.69 25.39 1.79
N ARG A 660 -20.46 25.94 0.85
CA ARG A 660 -20.52 25.39 -0.53
C ARG A 660 -19.18 25.39 -1.25
N ALA A 661 -18.25 26.23 -0.84
CA ALA A 661 -16.91 26.27 -1.43
C ALA A 661 -16.02 25.08 -1.00
N GLY A 662 -16.40 24.33 0.06
CA GLY A 662 -15.69 23.14 0.51
C GLY A 662 -14.28 23.42 1.03
N PHE A 663 -13.34 22.51 0.77
CA PHE A 663 -11.98 22.52 1.31
C PHE A 663 -11.09 23.67 0.82
N ASN A 664 -11.42 24.29 -0.32
CA ASN A 664 -10.57 25.35 -0.94
C ASN A 664 -11.00 26.78 -0.56
N SER A 665 -11.84 26.96 0.46
CA SER A 665 -12.33 28.27 0.88
C SER A 665 -11.43 28.94 1.90
N VAL A 666 -11.23 30.24 1.73
CA VAL A 666 -10.63 31.11 2.75
C VAL A 666 -11.64 31.42 3.87
N GLU A 667 -12.94 31.49 3.50
CA GLU A 667 -14.02 31.70 4.47
C GLU A 667 -14.47 30.39 5.06
N THR A 668 -14.55 30.31 6.38
CA THR A 668 -14.97 29.12 7.13
C THR A 668 -16.15 29.42 8.04
N LYS A 669 -16.93 28.40 8.37
CA LYS A 669 -17.99 28.45 9.38
C LYS A 669 -17.73 27.34 10.41
N ILE A 670 -18.01 27.62 11.67
CA ILE A 670 -18.08 26.57 12.69
C ILE A 670 -19.40 25.83 12.49
N ALA A 671 -19.34 24.51 12.29
CA ALA A 671 -20.51 23.69 12.13
C ALA A 671 -20.92 23.07 13.47
N LYS A 672 -22.21 23.14 13.77
CA LYS A 672 -22.84 22.36 14.82
C LYS A 672 -23.37 21.07 14.19
N ASN A 673 -22.59 20.01 14.27
CA ASN A 673 -22.93 18.71 13.73
C ASN A 673 -23.54 17.81 14.81
N SER A 674 -24.60 17.07 14.46
CA SER A 674 -25.32 16.21 15.37
C SER A 674 -25.52 14.84 14.76
N ILE A 675 -25.08 13.81 15.47
CA ILE A 675 -25.33 12.39 15.13
C ILE A 675 -26.56 11.93 15.89
N HIS A 676 -27.58 11.49 15.15
CA HIS A 676 -28.84 10.97 15.70
C HIS A 676 -28.70 9.48 15.96
N ARG A 677 -29.26 9.02 17.08
CA ARG A 677 -29.22 7.62 17.49
C ARG A 677 -30.55 7.20 18.10
N GLY A 678 -30.95 5.96 17.84
CA GLY A 678 -32.20 5.39 18.28
C GLY A 678 -33.45 5.85 17.50
N GLY A 679 -34.61 5.26 17.80
CA GLY A 679 -35.82 5.55 17.08
C GLY A 679 -35.73 5.28 15.57
N GLU A 680 -36.20 6.23 14.76
CA GLU A 680 -36.12 6.15 13.29
C GLU A 680 -34.72 6.46 12.74
N HIS A 681 -33.83 7.06 13.54
CA HIS A 681 -32.50 7.50 13.16
C HIS A 681 -31.40 6.77 13.96
N ALA A 682 -31.50 5.45 14.03
CA ALA A 682 -30.55 4.63 14.77
C ALA A 682 -29.21 4.50 14.03
N SER A 683 -28.29 5.44 14.25
CA SER A 683 -26.93 5.35 13.71
C SER A 683 -26.21 4.10 14.20
N HIS A 684 -25.52 3.42 13.28
CA HIS A 684 -24.86 2.15 13.59
C HIS A 684 -23.68 1.89 12.63
N VAL A 685 -22.84 0.95 13.03
CA VAL A 685 -21.77 0.42 12.17
C VAL A 685 -22.00 -1.08 11.98
N VAL A 686 -21.93 -1.53 10.74
CA VAL A 686 -21.97 -2.95 10.39
C VAL A 686 -20.53 -3.43 10.22
N ILE A 687 -20.14 -4.41 10.98
CA ILE A 687 -18.84 -5.09 10.88
C ILE A 687 -19.05 -6.54 10.48
N ARG A 688 -18.02 -7.17 9.92
CA ARG A 688 -18.05 -8.60 9.61
C ARG A 688 -17.22 -9.37 10.61
N VAL A 689 -17.83 -10.32 11.31
CA VAL A 689 -17.21 -11.13 12.36
C VAL A 689 -17.04 -12.58 11.92
N GLU A 690 -15.93 -13.20 12.35
CA GLU A 690 -15.64 -14.63 12.13
C GLU A 690 -16.39 -15.54 13.10
#